data_67ae09d6c786871b958af2f47667f2b0
#
_entry.id   67ae09d6c786871b958af2f47667f2b0
#
_cell.length_a   1.000
_cell.length_b   1.000
_cell.length_c   1.000
_cell.angle_alpha   90.00
_cell.angle_beta   90.00
_cell.angle_gamma   90.00
#
_symmetry.space_group_name_H-M   'P 1'
#
loop_
_entity.id
_entity.type
_entity.pdbx_description
1 polymer ?
#
loop_
_entity_poly.entity_id
_entity_poly.type
_entity_poly.pdbx_seq_one_letter_code
_entity_poly.pdbx_strand_id
1 'polypeptide(L)'
;MPTYLKNRGRVAANLVFTGVLLLCLFFFQGLFAGLDTWLADLWLAARLKINSSSAGNLAFLRRFTPVPPVNPEITVVLIDDRSILGIQGLYQGNREIYAGALQQLNRHGPKAVGLDVFFAAASDETPEIDEEFVEAAKASGKIVVRAFRRDDRRMTPPFPALARATVAAPSYFRQFRDEAIRAVSVAFTNEREETVLSFQTEIMRLFYGLQPDQVETAGNELIFKLPAGEMRVPLLNGEYMLLNYDIPGRSFRTFSFYDLYHGNIPAEALKDRIVIIGAASSMTEEKLYTPVSGNEFSPFMNAVAIRNLLGRSWLVPSPTWPGLVLAAALALVMMFLLLNHLQLFGSLLLTSATIATLLCYSFVSLTLYGKPADVSAAILAVAASFMFSIGHRYYLELSEKMRIKTAFQHYVTASVVNEILKNPAKLNLHGEERNLTIFFSDIEGFTALSEGMSPLDVVSLLNEYLTAMTDIIFKFDGLLDKYEGDAIMAVFGAPVDQKDHAIRACRCALENQRALKKLREKWKQEGKPEIRARIGINTGIVVVGNMGSTMRFDYTVIGDNVNLAARLETGNKLFGTEILVSEETATLAESVIISRCLAKLKVAGKTNLVNVYEVLADRNDPDRAVITLAERARDAYHAASAELLNRNFPAAEQILQAYLAENPGDHPAKALHSKVKGFMIVPPPPGWENIVTQDIK
;
A
#
# COMPACT_ATOMS: atom_id res chain seq x y z
N MET A 1 -5.89 -17.01 -19.85
CA MET A 1 -5.20 -17.87 -18.87
C MET A 1 -6.26 -18.51 -17.99
N PRO A 2 -6.37 -19.86 -17.86
CA PRO A 2 -7.43 -20.48 -17.08
C PRO A 2 -7.44 -19.95 -15.65
N THR A 3 -8.61 -19.77 -15.07
CA THR A 3 -8.86 -19.35 -13.68
C THR A 3 -8.01 -20.11 -12.66
N TYR A 4 -7.69 -21.35 -12.95
CA TYR A 4 -6.84 -22.25 -12.16
C TYR A 4 -5.37 -21.78 -12.01
N LEU A 5 -4.76 -21.23 -13.07
CA LEU A 5 -3.38 -20.70 -13.00
C LEU A 5 -3.31 -19.34 -12.28
N LYS A 6 -4.38 -18.53 -12.39
CA LYS A 6 -4.52 -17.26 -11.66
C LYS A 6 -4.61 -17.52 -10.14
N ASN A 7 -5.26 -18.61 -9.74
CA ASN A 7 -5.38 -19.03 -8.33
C ASN A 7 -4.07 -19.60 -7.77
N ARG A 8 -3.29 -20.35 -8.54
CA ARG A 8 -1.98 -20.87 -8.09
C ARG A 8 -0.96 -19.76 -7.79
N GLY A 9 -0.90 -18.73 -8.63
CA GLY A 9 -0.03 -17.59 -8.40
C GLY A 9 -0.38 -16.81 -7.13
N ARG A 10 -1.68 -16.66 -6.84
CA ARG A 10 -2.16 -16.03 -5.59
C ARG A 10 -1.81 -16.86 -4.36
N VAL A 11 -2.01 -18.15 -4.41
CA VAL A 11 -1.66 -19.05 -3.29
C VAL A 11 -0.15 -19.02 -3.03
N ALA A 12 0.68 -19.09 -4.07
CA ALA A 12 2.13 -19.00 -3.93
C ALA A 12 2.58 -17.66 -3.32
N ALA A 13 2.04 -16.53 -3.77
CA ALA A 13 2.34 -15.21 -3.21
C ALA A 13 1.96 -15.12 -1.73
N ASN A 14 0.81 -15.68 -1.35
CA ASN A 14 0.34 -15.73 0.04
C ASN A 14 1.29 -16.55 0.93
N LEU A 15 1.71 -17.71 0.46
CA LEU A 15 2.64 -18.59 1.21
C LEU A 15 4.00 -17.92 1.39
N VAL A 16 4.54 -17.29 0.35
CA VAL A 16 5.82 -16.57 0.41
C VAL A 16 5.71 -15.39 1.38
N PHE A 17 4.67 -14.55 1.26
CA PHE A 17 4.48 -13.43 2.17
C PHE A 17 4.33 -13.88 3.61
N THR A 18 3.50 -14.90 3.88
CA THR A 18 3.31 -15.43 5.23
C THR A 18 4.62 -15.99 5.78
N GLY A 19 5.41 -16.70 4.97
CA GLY A 19 6.73 -17.20 5.37
C GLY A 19 7.69 -16.07 5.74
N VAL A 20 7.77 -15.02 4.93
CA VAL A 20 8.60 -13.83 5.22
C VAL A 20 8.10 -13.11 6.46
N LEU A 21 6.79 -12.94 6.62
CA LEU A 21 6.20 -12.32 7.81
C LEU A 21 6.53 -13.10 9.08
N LEU A 22 6.43 -14.43 9.06
CA LEU A 22 6.79 -15.27 10.20
C LEU A 22 8.26 -15.18 10.56
N LEU A 23 9.15 -15.13 9.56
CA LEU A 23 10.57 -14.88 9.79
C LEU A 23 10.81 -13.50 10.44
N CYS A 24 10.16 -12.46 9.94
CA CYS A 24 10.24 -11.13 10.53
C CYS A 24 9.72 -11.12 11.98
N LEU A 25 8.59 -11.75 12.26
CA LEU A 25 8.05 -11.87 13.61
C LEU A 25 9.02 -12.59 14.55
N PHE A 26 9.70 -13.62 14.07
CA PHE A 26 10.70 -14.35 14.84
C PHE A 26 11.96 -13.53 15.13
N PHE A 27 12.52 -12.87 14.11
CA PHE A 27 13.76 -12.08 14.29
C PHE A 27 13.56 -10.80 15.09
N PHE A 28 12.37 -10.19 15.05
CA PHE A 28 12.07 -8.93 15.73
C PHE A 28 11.31 -9.10 17.06
N GLN A 29 11.36 -10.26 17.71
CA GLN A 29 10.68 -10.53 18.98
C GLN A 29 10.96 -9.47 20.05
N GLY A 30 12.20 -8.98 20.16
CA GLY A 30 12.55 -7.93 21.12
C GLY A 30 11.83 -6.60 20.91
N LEU A 31 11.52 -6.26 19.64
CA LEU A 31 10.73 -5.07 19.31
C LEU A 31 9.27 -5.24 19.74
N PHE A 32 8.69 -6.41 19.49
CA PHE A 32 7.31 -6.69 19.87
C PHE A 32 7.13 -6.71 21.39
N ALA A 33 8.08 -7.32 22.14
CA ALA A 33 8.09 -7.28 23.60
C ALA A 33 8.15 -5.83 24.13
N GLY A 34 8.90 -4.95 23.49
CA GLY A 34 8.91 -3.52 23.82
C GLY A 34 7.56 -2.84 23.58
N LEU A 35 6.90 -3.12 22.45
CA LEU A 35 5.58 -2.59 22.10
C LEU A 35 4.49 -3.12 23.06
N ASP A 36 4.52 -4.40 23.40
CA ASP A 36 3.58 -4.99 24.38
C ASP A 36 3.78 -4.42 25.76
N THR A 37 5.02 -4.15 26.18
CA THR A 37 5.32 -3.45 27.44
C THR A 37 4.76 -2.02 27.42
N TRP A 38 4.99 -1.26 26.35
CA TRP A 38 4.44 0.08 26.20
C TRP A 38 2.90 0.08 26.23
N LEU A 39 2.27 -0.90 25.57
CA LEU A 39 0.81 -1.04 25.56
C LEU A 39 0.28 -1.38 26.96
N ALA A 40 0.97 -2.24 27.71
CA ALA A 40 0.63 -2.54 29.07
C ALA A 40 0.69 -1.29 29.99
N ASP A 41 1.75 -0.48 29.85
CA ASP A 41 1.87 0.78 30.58
C ASP A 41 0.74 1.77 30.24
N LEU A 42 0.40 1.88 28.95
CA LEU A 42 -0.73 2.70 28.50
C LEU A 42 -2.05 2.25 29.14
N TRP A 43 -2.28 0.95 29.22
CA TRP A 43 -3.49 0.40 29.84
C TRP A 43 -3.51 0.59 31.36
N LEU A 44 -2.36 0.44 32.04
CA LEU A 44 -2.25 0.76 33.47
C LEU A 44 -2.54 2.24 33.74
N ALA A 45 -1.96 3.14 32.94
CA ALA A 45 -2.21 4.57 33.05
C ALA A 45 -3.69 4.91 32.77
N ALA A 46 -4.30 4.32 31.74
CA ALA A 46 -5.70 4.48 31.42
C ALA A 46 -6.60 3.98 32.57
N ARG A 47 -6.29 2.83 33.16
CA ARG A 47 -6.98 2.27 34.31
C ARG A 47 -6.92 3.21 35.50
N LEU A 48 -5.74 3.75 35.84
CA LEU A 48 -5.62 4.72 36.92
C LEU A 48 -6.46 5.98 36.68
N LYS A 49 -6.45 6.47 35.44
CA LYS A 49 -7.23 7.65 35.04
C LYS A 49 -8.74 7.39 35.14
N ILE A 50 -9.22 6.22 34.72
CA ILE A 50 -10.62 5.79 34.88
C ILE A 50 -10.98 5.72 36.33
N ASN A 51 -10.10 5.17 37.18
CA ASN A 51 -10.36 4.97 38.61
C ASN A 51 -10.31 6.29 39.39
N SER A 52 -9.47 7.25 39.04
CA SER A 52 -9.34 8.55 39.69
C SER A 52 -10.34 9.61 39.20
N SER A 53 -11.00 9.38 38.05
CA SER A 53 -11.94 10.35 37.47
C SER A 53 -13.23 10.43 38.24
N SER A 54 -13.62 11.63 38.69
CA SER A 54 -14.94 11.91 39.25
C SER A 54 -16.04 12.11 38.18
N ALA A 55 -15.67 12.20 36.90
CA ALA A 55 -16.60 12.46 35.80
C ALA A 55 -17.53 11.27 35.50
N GLY A 56 -18.82 11.51 35.46
CA GLY A 56 -19.85 10.51 35.22
C GLY A 56 -19.72 9.66 33.95
N ASN A 57 -19.06 10.22 32.89
CA ASN A 57 -18.89 9.54 31.64
C ASN A 57 -17.96 8.29 31.66
N LEU A 58 -17.13 8.18 32.70
CA LEU A 58 -16.25 7.01 32.90
C LEU A 58 -16.76 6.03 33.96
N ALA A 59 -17.85 6.35 34.67
CA ALA A 59 -18.41 5.50 35.73
C ALA A 59 -18.80 4.10 35.24
N PHE A 60 -19.23 3.98 33.96
CA PHE A 60 -19.53 2.68 33.35
C PHE A 60 -18.26 1.81 33.23
N LEU A 61 -17.12 2.40 32.85
CA LEU A 61 -15.85 1.68 32.68
C LEU A 61 -15.28 1.20 34.03
N ARG A 62 -15.61 1.84 35.14
CA ARG A 62 -15.21 1.38 36.50
C ARG A 62 -15.72 -0.01 36.84
N ARG A 63 -16.84 -0.45 36.24
CA ARG A 63 -17.34 -1.83 36.41
C ARG A 63 -16.36 -2.86 35.84
N PHE A 64 -15.57 -2.47 34.85
CA PHE A 64 -14.56 -3.34 34.20
C PHE A 64 -13.16 -3.13 34.77
N THR A 65 -12.97 -2.17 35.66
CA THR A 65 -11.69 -1.86 36.29
C THR A 65 -11.87 -1.82 37.80
N PRO A 66 -12.18 -2.95 38.48
CA PRO A 66 -12.37 -2.97 39.90
C PRO A 66 -11.12 -2.44 40.61
N VAL A 67 -11.27 -1.37 41.38
CA VAL A 67 -10.24 -0.86 42.27
C VAL A 67 -10.32 -1.71 43.55
N PRO A 68 -9.28 -2.49 43.85
CA PRO A 68 -9.21 -3.07 45.18
C PRO A 68 -9.21 -1.93 46.23
N PRO A 69 -9.90 -2.05 47.35
CA PRO A 69 -9.88 -1.03 48.39
C PRO A 69 -8.41 -0.69 48.74
N VAL A 70 -8.17 0.61 49.03
CA VAL A 70 -6.86 1.01 49.58
C VAL A 70 -6.63 0.13 50.80
N ASN A 71 -5.53 -0.66 50.78
CA ASN A 71 -5.32 -1.62 51.86
C ASN A 71 -5.07 -0.85 53.18
N PRO A 72 -6.00 -0.87 54.12
CA PRO A 72 -5.86 -0.12 55.35
C PRO A 72 -4.68 -0.60 56.18
N GLU A 73 -4.10 -1.74 55.85
CA GLU A 73 -3.05 -2.40 56.61
C GLU A 73 -1.63 -1.78 56.40
N ILE A 74 -1.49 -0.84 55.46
CA ILE A 74 -0.18 -0.21 55.16
C ILE A 74 -0.23 1.26 55.57
N THR A 75 0.73 1.68 56.40
CA THR A 75 1.01 3.07 56.74
C THR A 75 2.42 3.44 56.30
N VAL A 76 2.55 4.57 55.61
CA VAL A 76 3.82 5.08 55.16
C VAL A 76 4.20 6.29 56.01
N VAL A 77 5.39 6.27 56.58
CA VAL A 77 5.93 7.36 57.40
C VAL A 77 7.13 7.95 56.63
N LEU A 78 7.00 9.20 56.22
CA LEU A 78 7.98 9.85 55.37
C LEU A 78 8.97 10.70 56.14
N ILE A 79 10.26 10.50 55.91
CA ILE A 79 11.29 11.45 56.27
C ILE A 79 11.23 12.54 55.18
N ASP A 80 10.33 13.48 55.38
CA ASP A 80 10.01 14.57 54.46
C ASP A 80 10.77 15.86 54.83
N ASP A 81 10.57 16.91 54.04
CA ASP A 81 11.24 18.20 54.25
C ASP A 81 10.88 18.79 55.65
N ARG A 82 9.64 18.58 56.14
CA ARG A 82 9.18 18.97 57.49
C ARG A 82 10.00 18.24 58.57
N SER A 83 10.25 16.96 58.37
CA SER A 83 11.07 16.14 59.31
C SER A 83 12.50 16.62 59.36
N ILE A 84 13.11 16.87 58.20
CA ILE A 84 14.53 17.29 58.08
C ILE A 84 14.74 18.68 58.68
N LEU A 85 13.83 19.60 58.43
CA LEU A 85 13.92 20.99 58.93
C LEU A 85 13.50 21.09 60.40
N GLY A 86 12.54 20.24 60.85
CA GLY A 86 11.94 20.30 62.18
C GLY A 86 12.67 19.51 63.27
N ILE A 87 13.53 18.53 62.88
CA ILE A 87 14.27 17.67 63.83
C ILE A 87 15.77 17.88 63.60
N GLN A 88 16.42 18.61 64.50
CA GLN A 88 17.85 18.90 64.42
C GLN A 88 18.67 17.58 64.49
N GLY A 89 19.60 17.41 63.55
CA GLY A 89 20.44 16.23 63.50
C GLY A 89 19.90 15.07 62.64
N LEU A 90 18.62 15.10 62.22
CA LEU A 90 18.05 14.02 61.39
C LEU A 90 18.74 13.90 60.02
N TYR A 91 19.05 15.04 59.41
CA TYR A 91 19.79 15.09 58.13
C TYR A 91 21.21 14.49 58.24
N GLN A 92 21.87 14.66 59.37
CA GLN A 92 23.19 14.10 59.68
C GLN A 92 23.13 12.60 60.01
N GLY A 93 21.91 12.00 60.06
CA GLY A 93 21.74 10.57 60.39
C GLY A 93 21.87 10.25 61.87
N ASN A 94 21.61 11.24 62.78
CA ASN A 94 21.63 10.99 64.23
C ASN A 94 20.67 9.90 64.63
N ARG A 95 21.18 8.79 65.17
CA ARG A 95 20.47 7.55 65.46
C ARG A 95 19.63 7.61 66.72
N GLU A 96 19.88 8.53 67.67
CA GLU A 96 19.04 8.83 68.81
C GLU A 96 17.62 9.18 68.38
N ILE A 97 17.50 9.92 67.22
CA ILE A 97 16.23 10.31 66.65
C ILE A 97 15.46 9.06 66.16
N TYR A 98 16.15 8.13 65.51
CA TYR A 98 15.55 6.86 65.05
C TYR A 98 15.18 5.98 66.26
N ALA A 99 16.03 5.93 67.35
CA ALA A 99 15.73 5.23 68.55
C ALA A 99 14.44 5.75 69.20
N GLY A 100 14.31 7.07 69.39
CA GLY A 100 13.13 7.71 69.93
C GLY A 100 11.86 7.45 69.08
N ALA A 101 11.96 7.55 67.75
CA ALA A 101 10.86 7.24 66.87
C ALA A 101 10.44 5.77 66.92
N LEU A 102 11.36 4.82 66.98
CA LEU A 102 11.06 3.38 67.17
C LEU A 102 10.46 3.08 68.53
N GLN A 103 10.91 3.73 69.59
CA GLN A 103 10.29 3.61 70.92
C GLN A 103 8.80 4.06 70.91
N GLN A 104 8.51 5.19 70.24
CA GLN A 104 7.12 5.63 70.06
C GLN A 104 6.28 4.63 69.26
N LEU A 105 6.85 4.13 68.17
CA LEU A 105 6.21 3.15 67.28
C LEU A 105 5.89 1.83 68.02
N ASN A 106 6.84 1.34 68.84
CA ASN A 106 6.72 0.08 69.58
C ASN A 106 5.57 0.13 70.60
N ARG A 107 5.22 1.32 71.15
CA ARG A 107 4.09 1.48 72.07
C ARG A 107 2.74 1.12 71.43
N HIS A 108 2.68 1.22 70.10
CA HIS A 108 1.43 0.96 69.34
C HIS A 108 1.33 -0.42 68.75
N GLY A 109 2.37 -1.25 68.82
CA GLY A 109 2.37 -2.66 68.42
C GLY A 109 2.09 -2.90 66.94
N PRO A 110 2.93 -2.40 66.01
CA PRO A 110 2.81 -2.74 64.60
C PRO A 110 3.04 -4.22 64.36
N LYS A 111 2.46 -4.80 63.29
CA LYS A 111 2.69 -6.20 62.91
C LYS A 111 4.04 -6.41 62.21
N ALA A 112 4.46 -5.46 61.39
CA ALA A 112 5.74 -5.44 60.75
C ALA A 112 6.19 -4.01 60.48
N VAL A 113 7.50 -3.74 60.55
CA VAL A 113 8.12 -2.43 60.30
C VAL A 113 9.18 -2.59 59.24
N GLY A 114 9.08 -1.84 58.18
CA GLY A 114 10.12 -1.69 57.17
C GLY A 114 10.84 -0.35 57.32
N LEU A 115 12.12 -0.38 57.69
CA LEU A 115 12.95 0.80 57.79
C LEU A 115 13.78 0.92 56.51
N ASP A 116 13.29 1.68 55.53
CA ASP A 116 13.90 1.89 54.22
C ASP A 116 14.95 3.03 54.28
N VAL A 117 15.88 2.87 55.24
CA VAL A 117 17.05 3.72 55.49
C VAL A 117 18.27 2.81 55.60
N PHE A 118 19.36 3.16 54.97
CA PHE A 118 20.59 2.35 55.02
C PHE A 118 21.58 2.92 56.02
N PHE A 119 21.98 2.11 56.98
CA PHE A 119 22.93 2.42 58.07
C PHE A 119 24.26 1.68 57.81
N ALA A 120 25.18 2.28 57.03
CA ALA A 120 26.35 1.60 56.49
C ALA A 120 27.42 1.23 57.55
N ALA A 121 27.67 2.13 58.49
CA ALA A 121 28.72 1.96 59.49
C ALA A 121 28.22 2.31 60.90
N ALA A 122 28.82 1.75 61.95
CA ALA A 122 28.61 2.19 63.32
C ALA A 122 29.19 3.60 63.53
N SER A 123 28.71 4.31 64.56
CA SER A 123 29.30 5.61 64.92
C SER A 123 30.55 5.35 65.80
N ASP A 124 31.68 5.87 65.32
CA ASP A 124 32.91 5.81 66.08
C ASP A 124 32.95 6.82 67.26
N GLU A 125 32.16 7.90 67.15
CA GLU A 125 32.15 8.98 68.15
C GLU A 125 31.09 8.79 69.26
N THR A 126 30.04 8.03 69.03
CA THR A 126 28.92 7.86 69.97
C THR A 126 28.37 6.43 69.98
N PRO A 127 29.13 5.41 70.41
CA PRO A 127 28.69 4.01 70.43
C PRO A 127 27.44 3.78 71.30
N GLU A 128 27.20 4.57 72.33
CA GLU A 128 26.05 4.51 73.23
C GLU A 128 24.72 4.81 72.49
N ILE A 129 24.75 5.73 71.55
CA ILE A 129 23.59 6.03 70.71
C ILE A 129 23.28 4.91 69.75
N ASP A 130 24.30 4.20 69.24
CA ASP A 130 24.10 2.98 68.43
C ASP A 130 23.48 1.87 69.28
N GLU A 131 23.89 1.70 70.54
CA GLU A 131 23.31 0.69 71.47
C GLU A 131 21.82 0.99 71.75
N GLU A 132 21.47 2.25 71.99
CA GLU A 132 20.09 2.66 72.20
C GLU A 132 19.20 2.39 70.98
N PHE A 133 19.70 2.71 69.80
CA PHE A 133 18.99 2.44 68.55
C PHE A 133 18.83 0.92 68.29
N VAL A 134 19.87 0.13 68.53
CA VAL A 134 19.80 -1.35 68.42
C VAL A 134 18.83 -1.96 69.44
N GLU A 135 18.82 -1.51 70.64
CA GLU A 135 17.88 -2.01 71.66
C GLU A 135 16.41 -1.60 71.33
N ALA A 136 16.17 -0.38 70.84
CA ALA A 136 14.84 0.05 70.40
C ALA A 136 14.37 -0.81 69.18
N ALA A 137 15.26 -1.10 68.26
CA ALA A 137 14.97 -1.98 67.15
C ALA A 137 14.69 -3.42 67.54
N LYS A 138 15.50 -3.98 68.45
CA LYS A 138 15.34 -5.33 69.00
C LYS A 138 14.05 -5.51 69.80
N ALA A 139 13.65 -4.50 70.58
CA ALA A 139 12.44 -4.51 71.36
C ALA A 139 11.16 -4.65 70.50
N SER A 140 11.19 -4.21 69.24
CA SER A 140 10.12 -4.43 68.26
C SER A 140 10.03 -5.92 67.86
N GLY A 141 11.16 -6.60 67.63
CA GLY A 141 11.22 -7.96 67.12
C GLY A 141 10.64 -8.19 65.73
N LYS A 142 10.17 -7.12 65.09
CA LYS A 142 9.41 -7.17 63.81
C LYS A 142 9.90 -6.11 62.78
N ILE A 143 11.20 -5.77 62.88
CA ILE A 143 11.80 -4.77 62.03
C ILE A 143 12.63 -5.41 60.93
N VAL A 144 12.40 -4.99 59.67
CA VAL A 144 13.25 -5.23 58.52
C VAL A 144 13.99 -3.94 58.22
N VAL A 145 15.32 -3.99 58.19
CA VAL A 145 16.18 -2.85 57.87
C VAL A 145 16.74 -3.05 56.48
N ARG A 146 16.80 -1.94 55.72
CA ARG A 146 17.35 -1.96 54.37
C ARG A 146 18.83 -2.38 54.38
N ALA A 147 19.13 -3.40 53.56
CA ALA A 147 20.49 -3.74 53.15
C ALA A 147 20.72 -3.23 51.73
N PHE A 148 21.96 -3.04 51.35
CA PHE A 148 22.32 -2.66 49.99
C PHE A 148 22.75 -3.89 49.19
N ARG A 149 22.21 -4.05 47.97
CA ARG A 149 22.60 -5.07 47.02
C ARG A 149 23.46 -4.44 45.92
N ARG A 150 24.63 -5.01 45.65
CA ARG A 150 25.48 -4.65 44.52
C ARG A 150 25.10 -5.42 43.26
N ASP A 151 25.51 -4.93 42.11
CA ASP A 151 25.25 -5.59 40.82
C ASP A 151 25.87 -6.99 40.73
N ASP A 152 26.99 -7.24 41.45
CA ASP A 152 27.64 -8.55 41.57
C ASP A 152 26.90 -9.52 42.52
N ARG A 153 25.67 -9.18 42.94
CA ARG A 153 24.84 -9.94 43.89
C ARG A 153 25.35 -10.00 45.32
N ARG A 154 26.40 -9.26 45.67
CA ARG A 154 26.86 -9.11 47.06
C ARG A 154 25.88 -8.24 47.82
N MET A 155 25.61 -8.63 49.05
CA MET A 155 24.82 -7.88 49.99
C MET A 155 25.72 -7.15 50.98
N THR A 156 25.52 -5.86 51.14
CA THR A 156 26.10 -5.07 52.20
C THR A 156 25.04 -4.88 53.28
N PRO A 157 25.11 -5.59 54.41
CA PRO A 157 24.18 -5.43 55.51
C PRO A 157 24.43 -4.08 56.23
N PRO A 158 23.49 -3.62 57.04
CA PRO A 158 23.77 -2.54 57.98
C PRO A 158 24.87 -2.90 58.93
N PHE A 159 25.33 -1.94 59.75
CA PHE A 159 26.40 -2.21 60.72
C PHE A 159 26.10 -3.44 61.60
N PRO A 160 27.15 -4.18 62.08
CA PRO A 160 27.01 -5.55 62.58
C PRO A 160 26.08 -5.71 63.79
N ALA A 161 26.00 -4.72 64.69
CA ALA A 161 25.11 -4.79 65.85
C ALA A 161 23.62 -4.73 65.45
N LEU A 162 23.27 -3.81 64.53
CA LEU A 162 21.92 -3.67 64.00
C LEU A 162 21.55 -4.89 63.15
N ALA A 163 22.44 -5.39 62.32
CA ALA A 163 22.19 -6.60 61.52
C ALA A 163 21.91 -7.85 62.36
N ARG A 164 22.45 -7.95 63.55
CA ARG A 164 22.18 -9.06 64.49
C ARG A 164 20.88 -8.89 65.25
N ALA A 165 20.43 -7.67 65.43
CA ALA A 165 19.21 -7.32 66.19
C ALA A 165 17.93 -7.30 65.35
N THR A 166 18.07 -7.22 64.05
CA THR A 166 16.99 -7.03 63.07
C THR A 166 17.10 -7.99 61.89
N VAL A 167 16.10 -8.01 61.03
CA VAL A 167 16.20 -8.67 59.71
C VAL A 167 16.76 -7.65 58.69
N ALA A 168 17.94 -7.97 58.19
CA ALA A 168 18.58 -7.14 57.14
C ALA A 168 18.23 -7.70 55.76
N ALA A 169 17.55 -6.91 54.90
CA ALA A 169 17.12 -7.37 53.60
C ALA A 169 17.25 -6.27 52.54
N PRO A 170 17.63 -6.60 51.31
CA PRO A 170 17.80 -5.60 50.24
C PRO A 170 16.44 -5.22 49.61
N SER A 171 16.28 -3.95 49.36
CA SER A 171 15.20 -3.42 48.49
C SER A 171 15.81 -3.12 47.14
N TYR A 172 15.43 -3.87 46.12
CA TYR A 172 15.99 -3.72 44.78
C TYR A 172 14.85 -3.70 43.72
N PHE A 173 14.75 -2.58 43.03
CA PHE A 173 13.82 -2.39 41.93
C PHE A 173 14.54 -2.54 40.60
N ARG A 174 13.98 -3.33 39.70
CA ARG A 174 14.55 -3.55 38.39
C ARG A 174 14.16 -2.43 37.45
N GLN A 175 15.14 -1.66 37.01
CA GLN A 175 14.99 -0.73 35.90
C GLN A 175 15.00 -1.49 34.57
N PHE A 176 14.08 -1.08 33.68
CA PHE A 176 14.06 -1.55 32.30
C PHE A 176 14.83 -0.57 31.40
N ARG A 177 14.95 -0.88 30.10
CA ARG A 177 15.74 -0.07 29.15
C ARG A 177 15.30 1.39 29.04
N ASP A 178 14.07 1.68 29.35
CA ASP A 178 13.45 3.02 29.38
C ASP A 178 13.49 3.65 30.80
N GLU A 179 14.37 3.13 31.67
CA GLU A 179 14.54 3.53 33.06
C GLU A 179 13.31 3.32 33.96
N ALA A 180 12.18 2.89 33.41
CA ALA A 180 10.97 2.67 34.19
C ALA A 180 11.06 1.38 35.02
N ILE A 181 10.58 1.48 36.25
CA ILE A 181 10.52 0.36 37.20
C ILE A 181 9.18 -0.36 37.01
N ARG A 182 9.24 -1.62 36.62
CA ARG A 182 8.07 -2.50 36.44
C ARG A 182 8.14 -3.78 37.27
N ALA A 183 9.26 -4.00 37.95
CA ALA A 183 9.44 -5.20 38.75
C ALA A 183 10.29 -4.93 39.99
N VAL A 184 10.06 -5.73 41.01
CA VAL A 184 10.83 -5.73 42.26
C VAL A 184 11.42 -7.12 42.51
N SER A 185 12.66 -7.15 42.93
CA SER A 185 13.28 -8.41 43.40
C SER A 185 12.57 -8.82 44.68
N VAL A 186 12.00 -10.03 44.71
CA VAL A 186 11.36 -10.58 45.92
C VAL A 186 12.23 -11.62 46.61
N ALA A 187 13.09 -12.28 45.87
CA ALA A 187 14.15 -13.16 46.39
C ALA A 187 15.26 -13.26 45.34
N PHE A 188 16.49 -13.47 45.74
CA PHE A 188 17.60 -13.69 44.81
C PHE A 188 18.61 -14.67 45.40
N THR A 189 19.40 -15.31 44.54
CA THR A 189 20.48 -16.18 44.94
C THR A 189 21.77 -15.37 45.12
N ASN A 190 22.35 -15.41 46.28
CA ASN A 190 23.64 -14.76 46.58
C ASN A 190 24.84 -15.53 46.01
N GLU A 191 26.07 -15.05 46.23
CA GLU A 191 27.33 -15.70 45.77
C GLU A 191 27.57 -17.09 46.42
N ARG A 192 26.90 -17.39 47.55
CA ARG A 192 27.01 -18.67 48.25
C ARG A 192 25.89 -19.63 47.82
N GLU A 193 25.17 -19.32 46.75
CA GLU A 193 24.02 -20.09 46.30
C GLU A 193 22.86 -20.17 47.31
N GLU A 194 22.81 -19.26 48.28
CA GLU A 194 21.74 -19.19 49.27
C GLU A 194 20.64 -18.25 48.77
N THR A 195 19.37 -18.61 48.98
CA THR A 195 18.22 -17.74 48.68
C THR A 195 18.12 -16.66 49.75
N VAL A 196 18.21 -15.41 49.34
CA VAL A 196 18.04 -14.23 50.19
C VAL A 196 16.69 -13.60 49.85
N LEU A 197 15.82 -13.44 50.86
CA LEU A 197 14.55 -12.76 50.71
C LEU A 197 14.74 -11.23 50.64
N SER A 198 13.93 -10.57 49.86
CA SER A 198 13.98 -9.09 49.76
C SER A 198 13.29 -8.40 50.95
N PHE A 199 13.50 -7.09 51.03
CA PHE A 199 12.90 -6.23 52.02
C PHE A 199 11.35 -6.38 52.10
N GLN A 200 10.70 -6.39 50.96
CA GLN A 200 9.24 -6.54 50.84
C GLN A 200 8.78 -7.94 51.29
N THR A 201 9.50 -8.97 50.89
CA THR A 201 9.21 -10.36 51.21
C THR A 201 9.39 -10.63 52.72
N GLU A 202 10.46 -10.12 53.34
CA GLU A 202 10.71 -10.23 54.77
C GLU A 202 9.63 -9.47 55.59
N ILE A 203 9.21 -8.28 55.15
CA ILE A 203 8.08 -7.58 55.78
C ILE A 203 6.80 -8.43 55.73
N MET A 204 6.52 -9.06 54.60
CA MET A 204 5.37 -9.96 54.47
C MET A 204 5.50 -11.21 55.32
N ARG A 205 6.70 -11.80 55.42
CA ARG A 205 6.97 -12.92 56.30
C ARG A 205 6.68 -12.59 57.76
N LEU A 206 7.19 -11.46 58.24
CA LEU A 206 6.94 -10.99 59.62
C LEU A 206 5.47 -10.65 59.84
N PHE A 207 4.77 -10.02 58.87
CA PHE A 207 3.37 -9.68 58.95
C PHE A 207 2.46 -10.91 59.14
N TYR A 208 2.81 -12.01 58.44
CA TYR A 208 2.07 -13.29 58.59
C TYR A 208 2.58 -14.15 59.75
N GLY A 209 3.62 -13.74 60.45
CA GLY A 209 4.22 -14.50 61.57
C GLY A 209 4.92 -15.79 61.11
N LEU A 210 5.44 -15.84 59.90
CA LEU A 210 6.07 -17.03 59.32
C LEU A 210 7.52 -17.14 59.73
N GLN A 211 8.00 -18.40 59.90
CA GLN A 211 9.41 -18.71 60.03
C GLN A 211 10.16 -18.63 58.71
N PRO A 212 11.48 -18.45 58.70
CA PRO A 212 12.22 -18.32 57.43
C PRO A 212 12.08 -19.51 56.46
N ASP A 213 11.95 -20.74 56.97
CA ASP A 213 11.75 -21.98 56.23
C ASP A 213 10.34 -22.12 55.61
N GLN A 214 9.42 -21.25 56.01
CA GLN A 214 8.04 -21.21 55.49
C GLN A 214 7.90 -20.29 54.26
N VAL A 215 9.00 -19.66 53.80
CA VAL A 215 9.04 -18.87 52.57
C VAL A 215 10.19 -19.39 51.70
N GLU A 216 9.84 -19.95 50.57
CA GLU A 216 10.79 -20.58 49.66
C GLU A 216 10.58 -20.16 48.18
N THR A 217 11.64 -20.31 47.39
CA THR A 217 11.54 -20.13 45.92
C THR A 217 11.59 -21.50 45.24
N ALA A 218 10.66 -21.79 44.37
CA ALA A 218 10.62 -23.01 43.57
C ALA A 218 10.43 -22.67 42.08
N GLY A 219 11.49 -22.86 41.31
CA GLY A 219 11.47 -22.48 39.88
C GLY A 219 11.19 -20.99 39.69
N ASN A 220 10.10 -20.67 39.05
CA ASN A 220 9.64 -19.29 38.81
C ASN A 220 8.52 -18.85 39.75
N GLU A 221 8.51 -19.36 40.99
CA GLU A 221 7.51 -18.98 42.00
C GLU A 221 8.19 -18.71 43.35
N LEU A 222 7.68 -17.69 44.04
CA LEU A 222 7.89 -17.50 45.51
C LEU A 222 6.68 -18.03 46.23
N ILE A 223 6.89 -18.90 47.21
CA ILE A 223 5.84 -19.61 47.93
C ILE A 223 5.89 -19.22 49.41
N PHE A 224 4.77 -18.67 49.91
CA PHE A 224 4.53 -18.48 51.36
C PHE A 224 3.61 -19.60 51.85
N LYS A 225 4.06 -20.35 52.83
CA LYS A 225 3.31 -21.43 53.45
C LYS A 225 2.46 -20.84 54.60
N LEU A 226 1.30 -20.31 54.24
CA LEU A 226 0.37 -19.68 55.17
C LEU A 226 -0.47 -20.75 55.94
N PRO A 227 -0.98 -20.47 57.15
CA PRO A 227 -1.88 -21.38 57.84
C PRO A 227 -3.14 -21.76 57.05
N ALA A 228 -3.64 -20.87 56.19
CA ALA A 228 -4.78 -21.07 55.35
C ALA A 228 -4.50 -21.68 53.98
N GLY A 229 -3.27 -22.08 53.68
CA GLY A 229 -2.81 -22.63 52.41
C GLY A 229 -1.64 -21.85 51.83
N GLU A 230 -1.15 -22.27 50.67
CA GLU A 230 0.01 -21.63 50.00
C GLU A 230 -0.41 -20.37 49.21
N MET A 231 0.43 -19.34 49.30
CA MET A 231 0.39 -18.20 48.40
C MET A 231 1.57 -18.29 47.47
N ARG A 232 1.30 -18.46 46.16
CA ARG A 232 2.29 -18.60 45.09
C ARG A 232 2.36 -17.34 44.28
N VAL A 233 3.53 -16.71 44.23
CA VAL A 233 3.80 -15.47 43.50
C VAL A 233 4.62 -15.81 42.28
N PRO A 234 4.13 -15.63 41.06
CA PRO A 234 4.87 -15.91 39.84
C PRO A 234 6.01 -14.90 39.65
N LEU A 235 7.17 -15.40 39.25
CA LEU A 235 8.38 -14.61 39.11
C LEU A 235 8.83 -14.53 37.65
N LEU A 236 9.31 -13.38 37.25
CA LEU A 236 10.06 -13.19 36.04
C LEU A 236 11.51 -13.59 36.33
N ASN A 237 12.06 -14.54 35.57
CA ASN A 237 13.43 -15.07 35.71
C ASN A 237 13.75 -15.61 37.11
N GLY A 238 12.78 -16.13 37.85
CA GLY A 238 12.99 -16.72 39.17
C GLY A 238 13.31 -15.72 40.29
N GLU A 239 13.28 -14.43 40.04
CA GLU A 239 13.70 -13.39 40.97
C GLU A 239 12.71 -12.25 41.15
N TYR A 240 12.06 -11.80 40.04
CA TYR A 240 11.34 -10.54 40.03
C TYR A 240 9.83 -10.75 39.99
N MET A 241 9.11 -10.10 40.89
CA MET A 241 7.65 -9.94 40.80
C MET A 241 7.32 -8.71 39.93
N LEU A 242 6.41 -8.85 38.97
CA LEU A 242 5.90 -7.74 38.17
C LEU A 242 4.91 -6.91 38.98
N LEU A 243 5.14 -5.59 39.00
CA LEU A 243 4.32 -4.65 39.76
C LEU A 243 3.05 -4.26 39.00
N ASN A 244 1.93 -4.33 39.71
CA ASN A 244 0.66 -3.80 39.26
C ASN A 244 0.44 -2.43 39.89
N TYR A 245 0.50 -1.39 39.09
CA TYR A 245 0.22 0.00 39.53
C TYR A 245 -1.27 0.29 39.49
N ASP A 246 -2.05 -0.37 40.34
CA ASP A 246 -3.52 -0.25 40.38
C ASP A 246 -4.05 0.95 41.19
N ILE A 247 -3.18 1.56 42.02
CA ILE A 247 -3.40 2.83 42.71
C ILE A 247 -2.17 3.73 42.62
N PRO A 248 -2.33 5.06 42.66
CA PRO A 248 -1.22 5.99 42.83
C PRO A 248 -0.50 5.75 44.16
N GLY A 249 0.85 5.86 44.17
CA GLY A 249 1.65 5.69 45.37
C GLY A 249 1.22 6.60 46.54
N ARG A 250 0.76 7.80 46.23
CA ARG A 250 0.27 8.80 47.21
C ARG A 250 -1.11 8.46 47.83
N SER A 251 -1.75 7.36 47.41
CA SER A 251 -3.05 6.93 47.96
C SER A 251 -2.92 6.21 49.28
N PHE A 252 -1.75 5.83 49.73
CA PHE A 252 -1.51 5.23 51.02
C PHE A 252 -1.72 6.23 52.17
N ARG A 253 -2.12 5.72 53.35
CA ARG A 253 -2.15 6.52 54.58
C ARG A 253 -0.72 6.96 54.90
N THR A 254 -0.46 8.27 54.86
CA THR A 254 0.86 8.84 54.96
C THR A 254 0.96 9.81 56.10
N PHE A 255 2.07 9.73 56.85
CA PHE A 255 2.38 10.67 57.95
C PHE A 255 3.84 11.14 57.80
N SER A 256 4.15 12.30 58.40
CA SER A 256 5.52 12.79 58.49
C SER A 256 6.25 12.02 59.63
N PHE A 257 7.53 11.74 59.43
CA PHE A 257 8.38 11.21 60.48
C PHE A 257 8.45 12.16 61.68
N TYR A 258 8.31 13.45 61.46
CA TYR A 258 8.16 14.47 62.49
C TYR A 258 7.04 14.10 63.46
N ASP A 259 5.89 13.72 62.91
CA ASP A 259 4.71 13.34 63.73
C ASP A 259 4.90 12.02 64.45
N LEU A 260 5.67 11.06 63.92
CA LEU A 260 6.05 9.82 64.60
C LEU A 260 6.93 10.12 65.79
N TYR A 261 7.97 10.92 65.59
CA TYR A 261 8.97 11.26 66.60
C TYR A 261 8.33 11.97 67.78
N HIS A 262 7.36 12.86 67.58
CA HIS A 262 6.62 13.55 68.61
C HIS A 262 5.40 12.80 69.16
N GLY A 263 5.12 11.61 68.68
CA GLY A 263 4.00 10.78 69.15
C GLY A 263 2.62 11.29 68.70
N ASN A 264 2.54 12.06 67.62
CA ASN A 264 1.32 12.69 67.12
C ASN A 264 0.53 11.80 66.13
N ILE A 265 1.00 10.58 65.82
CA ILE A 265 0.30 9.66 64.91
C ILE A 265 -0.79 8.91 65.70
N PRO A 266 -2.04 8.85 65.23
CA PRO A 266 -3.11 8.09 65.89
C PRO A 266 -2.77 6.59 65.98
N ALA A 267 -3.02 6.00 67.14
CA ALA A 267 -2.76 4.57 67.40
C ALA A 267 -3.36 3.63 66.35
N GLU A 268 -4.53 3.94 65.86
CA GLU A 268 -5.23 3.17 64.80
C GLU A 268 -4.46 3.13 63.46
N ALA A 269 -3.56 4.09 63.24
CA ALA A 269 -2.76 4.16 62.05
C ALA A 269 -1.48 3.28 62.13
N LEU A 270 -1.14 2.81 63.33
CA LEU A 270 0.09 2.05 63.60
C LEU A 270 -0.20 0.64 64.10
N LYS A 271 -1.23 0.46 64.96
CA LYS A 271 -1.57 -0.81 65.58
C LYS A 271 -1.95 -1.88 64.56
N ASP A 272 -1.34 -3.04 64.68
CA ASP A 272 -1.60 -4.20 63.83
C ASP A 272 -1.35 -3.98 62.32
N ARG A 273 -0.54 -2.98 61.95
CA ARG A 273 -0.28 -2.57 60.58
C ARG A 273 1.13 -2.85 60.14
N ILE A 274 1.35 -2.80 58.85
CA ILE A 274 2.69 -2.68 58.22
C ILE A 274 3.04 -1.19 58.18
N VAL A 275 4.14 -0.83 58.81
CA VAL A 275 4.63 0.55 58.79
C VAL A 275 5.93 0.63 58.00
N ILE A 276 5.94 1.46 56.96
CA ILE A 276 7.13 1.66 56.14
C ILE A 276 7.66 3.06 56.42
N ILE A 277 8.92 3.13 56.91
CA ILE A 277 9.59 4.39 57.17
C ILE A 277 10.69 4.59 56.18
N GLY A 278 10.73 5.74 55.48
CA GLY A 278 11.80 6.02 54.52
C GLY A 278 11.81 7.46 54.03
N ALA A 279 12.87 7.81 53.32
CA ALA A 279 13.10 9.17 52.87
C ALA A 279 12.22 9.52 51.66
N ALA A 280 11.62 10.73 51.72
CA ALA A 280 10.81 11.29 50.65
C ALA A 280 11.01 12.81 50.51
N SER A 281 12.24 13.25 50.68
CA SER A 281 12.61 14.65 50.58
C SER A 281 13.39 14.87 49.26
N SER A 282 13.14 16.01 48.65
CA SER A 282 13.90 16.47 47.46
C SER A 282 15.39 16.72 47.76
N MET A 283 15.78 16.78 49.05
CA MET A 283 17.15 17.02 49.48
C MET A 283 17.97 15.73 49.66
N THR A 284 17.32 14.59 49.80
CA THR A 284 18.01 13.37 50.31
C THR A 284 17.91 12.14 49.42
N GLU A 285 17.04 12.10 48.43
CA GLU A 285 16.81 10.87 47.70
C GLU A 285 16.50 11.03 46.22
N GLU A 286 17.07 10.09 45.45
CA GLU A 286 16.78 9.92 44.04
C GLU A 286 15.38 9.36 43.82
N LYS A 287 14.65 10.00 42.90
CA LYS A 287 13.29 9.55 42.55
C LYS A 287 13.37 8.40 41.58
N LEU A 288 12.54 7.40 41.82
CA LEU A 288 12.39 6.21 40.98
C LEU A 288 11.34 6.48 39.91
N TYR A 289 11.70 6.30 38.64
CA TYR A 289 10.77 6.52 37.53
C TYR A 289 9.82 5.34 37.37
N THR A 290 8.51 5.60 37.36
CA THR A 290 7.45 4.60 37.14
C THR A 290 6.72 4.86 35.82
N PRO A 291 6.20 3.83 35.15
CA PRO A 291 5.54 4.00 33.85
C PRO A 291 4.19 4.72 33.94
N VAL A 292 3.66 4.94 35.14
CA VAL A 292 2.29 5.39 35.34
C VAL A 292 2.19 6.75 36.02
N SER A 293 2.93 6.95 37.11
CA SER A 293 2.90 8.17 37.92
C SER A 293 4.15 9.06 37.77
N GLY A 294 5.10 8.63 36.93
CA GLY A 294 6.38 9.31 36.80
C GLY A 294 7.31 9.05 37.97
N ASN A 295 7.89 10.11 38.53
CA ASN A 295 8.86 10.01 39.62
C ASN A 295 8.18 9.79 40.97
N GLU A 296 8.53 8.67 41.63
CA GLU A 296 8.04 8.31 42.97
C GLU A 296 9.22 8.04 43.93
N PHE A 297 8.99 8.17 45.23
CA PHE A 297 9.97 7.88 46.25
C PHE A 297 9.94 6.38 46.64
N SER A 298 11.11 5.86 47.08
CA SER A 298 11.30 4.43 47.46
C SER A 298 10.23 3.91 48.45
N PRO A 299 9.86 4.62 49.53
CA PRO A 299 8.83 4.14 50.47
C PRO A 299 7.47 3.84 49.83
N PHE A 300 7.07 4.66 48.82
CA PHE A 300 5.82 4.41 48.07
C PHE A 300 5.95 3.19 47.15
N MET A 301 7.11 3.01 46.55
CA MET A 301 7.38 1.83 45.70
C MET A 301 7.34 0.53 46.53
N ASN A 302 7.94 0.55 47.73
CA ASN A 302 7.87 -0.55 48.70
C ASN A 302 6.43 -0.83 49.10
N ALA A 303 5.63 0.22 49.38
CA ALA A 303 4.22 0.09 49.72
C ALA A 303 3.39 -0.52 48.57
N VAL A 304 3.61 -0.11 47.33
CA VAL A 304 2.98 -0.72 46.14
C VAL A 304 3.33 -2.20 46.03
N ALA A 305 4.60 -2.57 46.16
CA ALA A 305 5.04 -3.97 46.10
C ALA A 305 4.39 -4.83 47.21
N ILE A 306 4.42 -4.35 48.45
CA ILE A 306 3.78 -5.02 49.59
C ILE A 306 2.25 -5.14 49.41
N ARG A 307 1.62 -4.09 48.88
CA ARG A 307 0.19 -4.14 48.55
C ARG A 307 -0.13 -5.20 47.48
N ASN A 308 0.69 -5.29 46.45
CA ASN A 308 0.54 -6.35 45.44
C ASN A 308 0.64 -7.74 46.06
N LEU A 309 1.55 -7.94 47.03
CA LEU A 309 1.66 -9.21 47.79
C LEU A 309 0.40 -9.46 48.70
N LEU A 310 -0.02 -8.47 49.45
CA LEU A 310 -1.20 -8.59 50.31
C LEU A 310 -2.48 -8.85 49.53
N GLY A 311 -2.69 -8.09 48.47
CA GLY A 311 -3.92 -8.13 47.66
C GLY A 311 -3.88 -9.23 46.58
N ARG A 312 -2.79 -9.99 46.46
CA ARG A 312 -2.54 -10.96 45.39
C ARG A 312 -2.79 -10.35 44.01
N SER A 313 -2.37 -9.09 43.85
CA SER A 313 -2.70 -8.28 42.65
C SER A 313 -1.52 -8.03 41.72
N TRP A 314 -0.42 -8.78 41.84
CA TRP A 314 0.72 -8.72 40.95
C TRP A 314 0.35 -9.03 39.51
N LEU A 315 1.19 -8.61 38.56
CA LEU A 315 1.06 -9.00 37.15
C LEU A 315 1.73 -10.38 36.93
N VAL A 316 1.08 -11.20 36.10
CA VAL A 316 1.58 -12.54 35.78
C VAL A 316 2.43 -12.46 34.51
N PRO A 317 3.71 -12.87 34.54
CA PRO A 317 4.53 -12.96 33.33
C PRO A 317 3.86 -13.87 32.30
N SER A 318 3.67 -13.39 31.07
CA SER A 318 3.11 -14.18 29.97
C SER A 318 4.22 -14.67 29.05
N PRO A 319 4.18 -15.93 28.59
CA PRO A 319 5.10 -16.37 27.54
C PRO A 319 4.76 -15.70 26.22
N THR A 320 5.77 -15.33 25.42
CA THR A 320 5.59 -14.59 24.16
C THR A 320 5.07 -15.46 23.00
N TRP A 321 5.32 -16.79 23.06
CA TRP A 321 4.97 -17.69 21.96
C TRP A 321 3.49 -17.77 21.60
N PRO A 322 2.51 -17.68 22.54
CA PRO A 322 1.08 -17.69 22.16
C PRO A 322 0.70 -16.48 21.31
N GLY A 323 1.26 -15.30 21.61
CA GLY A 323 1.08 -14.09 20.80
C GLY A 323 1.58 -14.27 19.36
N LEU A 324 2.73 -14.92 19.19
CA LEU A 324 3.28 -15.23 17.85
C LEU A 324 2.42 -16.24 17.08
N VAL A 325 1.91 -17.27 17.75
CA VAL A 325 0.99 -18.24 17.13
C VAL A 325 -0.31 -17.55 16.70
N LEU A 326 -0.87 -16.70 17.56
CA LEU A 326 -2.04 -15.90 17.23
C LEU A 326 -1.79 -14.97 16.04
N ALA A 327 -0.63 -14.31 16.02
CA ALA A 327 -0.21 -13.46 14.89
C ALA A 327 -0.16 -14.24 13.57
N ALA A 328 0.44 -15.43 13.58
CA ALA A 328 0.52 -16.29 12.41
C ALA A 328 -0.85 -16.74 11.93
N ALA A 329 -1.71 -17.20 12.84
CA ALA A 329 -3.06 -17.65 12.52
C ALA A 329 -3.91 -16.51 11.94
N LEU A 330 -3.88 -15.32 12.57
CA LEU A 330 -4.60 -14.16 12.06
C LEU A 330 -4.07 -13.69 10.71
N ALA A 331 -2.76 -13.68 10.50
CA ALA A 331 -2.16 -13.32 9.22
C ALA A 331 -2.65 -14.23 8.09
N LEU A 332 -2.69 -15.54 8.30
CA LEU A 332 -3.18 -16.51 7.31
C LEU A 332 -4.67 -16.30 7.00
N VAL A 333 -5.51 -16.19 8.03
CA VAL A 333 -6.95 -15.99 7.87
C VAL A 333 -7.26 -14.67 7.19
N MET A 334 -6.63 -13.58 7.66
CA MET A 334 -6.82 -12.25 7.08
C MET A 334 -6.36 -12.21 5.63
N MET A 335 -5.20 -12.77 5.30
CA MET A 335 -4.69 -12.85 3.94
C MET A 335 -5.68 -13.58 3.02
N PHE A 336 -6.22 -14.72 3.47
CA PHE A 336 -7.21 -15.48 2.69
C PHE A 336 -8.48 -14.67 2.43
N LEU A 337 -9.05 -14.03 3.46
CA LEU A 337 -10.27 -13.23 3.36
C LEU A 337 -10.07 -11.97 2.52
N LEU A 338 -8.97 -11.23 2.75
CA LEU A 338 -8.68 -9.97 2.10
C LEU A 338 -8.43 -10.14 0.59
N LEU A 339 -7.77 -11.21 0.15
CA LEU A 339 -7.45 -11.41 -1.27
C LEU A 339 -8.59 -12.04 -2.06
N ASN A 340 -9.41 -12.90 -1.44
CA ASN A 340 -10.37 -13.71 -2.18
C ASN A 340 -11.81 -13.20 -2.11
N HIS A 341 -12.23 -12.55 -1.01
CA HIS A 341 -13.66 -12.33 -0.76
C HIS A 341 -14.08 -10.90 -0.52
N LEU A 342 -13.19 -9.98 -0.13
CA LEU A 342 -13.58 -8.65 0.28
C LEU A 342 -13.14 -7.56 -0.72
N GLN A 343 -14.01 -6.57 -0.93
CA GLN A 343 -13.67 -5.32 -1.59
C GLN A 343 -12.88 -4.40 -0.64
N LEU A 344 -12.30 -3.31 -1.15
CA LEU A 344 -11.42 -2.41 -0.38
C LEU A 344 -12.06 -1.92 0.93
N PHE A 345 -13.31 -1.46 0.88
CA PHE A 345 -14.04 -0.97 2.07
C PHE A 345 -14.28 -2.07 3.10
N GLY A 346 -14.71 -3.26 2.67
CA GLY A 346 -14.89 -4.42 3.56
C GLY A 346 -13.56 -4.88 4.17
N SER A 347 -12.46 -4.80 3.41
CA SER A 347 -11.11 -5.12 3.89
C SER A 347 -10.67 -4.16 4.99
N LEU A 348 -10.90 -2.85 4.82
CA LEU A 348 -10.58 -1.84 5.83
C LEU A 348 -11.41 -2.05 7.10
N LEU A 349 -12.71 -2.29 6.97
CA LEU A 349 -13.60 -2.51 8.10
C LEU A 349 -13.19 -3.74 8.90
N LEU A 350 -12.92 -4.87 8.24
CA LEU A 350 -12.50 -6.10 8.90
C LEU A 350 -11.17 -5.92 9.63
N THR A 351 -10.19 -5.29 8.99
CA THR A 351 -8.87 -5.01 9.58
C THR A 351 -9.00 -4.14 10.82
N SER A 352 -9.76 -3.05 10.73
CA SER A 352 -10.00 -2.13 11.86
C SER A 352 -10.73 -2.82 13.02
N ALA A 353 -11.76 -3.62 12.73
CA ALA A 353 -12.50 -4.39 13.73
C ALA A 353 -11.60 -5.43 14.42
N THR A 354 -10.73 -6.12 13.68
CA THR A 354 -9.79 -7.09 14.26
C THR A 354 -8.78 -6.42 15.19
N ILE A 355 -8.19 -5.29 14.78
CA ILE A 355 -7.27 -4.52 15.61
C ILE A 355 -7.97 -4.01 16.88
N ALA A 356 -9.18 -3.45 16.75
CA ALA A 356 -9.95 -2.98 17.89
C ALA A 356 -10.26 -4.12 18.88
N THR A 357 -10.57 -5.32 18.36
CA THR A 357 -10.82 -6.50 19.19
C THR A 357 -9.56 -6.94 19.94
N LEU A 358 -8.38 -6.95 19.29
CA LEU A 358 -7.11 -7.27 19.93
C LEU A 358 -6.74 -6.27 21.03
N LEU A 359 -6.92 -4.98 20.77
CA LEU A 359 -6.70 -3.93 21.76
C LEU A 359 -7.65 -4.06 22.95
N CYS A 360 -8.94 -4.32 22.71
CA CYS A 360 -9.93 -4.56 23.75
C CYS A 360 -9.57 -5.81 24.59
N TYR A 361 -9.17 -6.90 23.92
CA TYR A 361 -8.70 -8.11 24.59
C TYR A 361 -7.49 -7.84 25.48
N SER A 362 -6.49 -7.10 24.99
CA SER A 362 -5.29 -6.74 25.76
C SER A 362 -5.67 -5.91 27.01
N PHE A 363 -6.54 -4.92 26.86
CA PHE A 363 -7.03 -4.10 27.97
C PHE A 363 -7.77 -4.95 29.01
N VAL A 364 -8.70 -5.79 28.58
CA VAL A 364 -9.52 -6.66 29.48
C VAL A 364 -8.62 -7.68 30.19
N SER A 365 -7.69 -8.32 29.48
CA SER A 365 -6.76 -9.29 30.05
C SER A 365 -5.90 -8.68 31.17
N LEU A 366 -5.38 -7.48 30.95
CA LEU A 366 -4.59 -6.78 31.98
C LEU A 366 -5.43 -6.33 33.14
N THR A 367 -6.61 -5.73 32.89
CA THR A 367 -7.41 -5.09 33.95
C THR A 367 -8.16 -6.07 34.83
N LEU A 368 -8.70 -7.16 34.25
CA LEU A 368 -9.47 -8.16 34.99
C LEU A 368 -8.63 -9.32 35.51
N TYR A 369 -7.60 -9.73 34.75
CA TYR A 369 -6.86 -10.95 35.08
C TYR A 369 -5.41 -10.67 35.49
N GLY A 370 -4.94 -9.42 35.44
CA GLY A 370 -3.54 -9.06 35.73
C GLY A 370 -2.53 -9.69 34.75
N LYS A 371 -2.98 -10.10 33.56
CA LYS A 371 -2.16 -10.78 32.56
C LYS A 371 -1.93 -9.85 31.37
N PRO A 372 -0.75 -9.27 31.21
CA PRO A 372 -0.40 -8.57 29.97
C PRO A 372 -0.55 -9.53 28.80
N ALA A 373 -1.24 -9.12 27.76
CA ALA A 373 -1.42 -9.94 26.56
C ALA A 373 -0.51 -9.42 25.44
N ASP A 374 0.30 -10.32 24.86
CA ASP A 374 1.21 -10.03 23.77
C ASP A 374 0.43 -9.99 22.43
N VAL A 375 -0.08 -8.81 22.09
CA VAL A 375 -0.93 -8.61 20.89
C VAL A 375 -0.25 -7.78 19.81
N SER A 376 0.88 -7.14 20.08
CA SER A 376 1.57 -6.24 19.15
C SER A 376 1.97 -6.96 17.86
N ALA A 377 2.51 -8.17 17.98
CA ALA A 377 2.85 -9.02 16.83
C ALA A 377 1.61 -9.35 15.98
N ALA A 378 0.47 -9.65 16.61
CA ALA A 378 -0.77 -9.95 15.92
C ALA A 378 -1.34 -8.71 15.21
N ILE A 379 -1.30 -7.54 15.84
CA ILE A 379 -1.73 -6.27 15.25
C ILE A 379 -0.88 -5.94 14.01
N LEU A 380 0.43 -6.06 14.11
CA LEU A 380 1.34 -5.80 12.99
C LEU A 380 1.16 -6.83 11.87
N ALA A 381 0.93 -8.09 12.19
CA ALA A 381 0.64 -9.14 11.20
C ALA A 381 -0.65 -8.84 10.41
N VAL A 382 -1.69 -8.40 11.09
CA VAL A 382 -2.97 -7.99 10.47
C VAL A 382 -2.78 -6.76 9.59
N ALA A 383 -2.06 -5.74 10.07
CA ALA A 383 -1.77 -4.53 9.31
C ALA A 383 -0.91 -4.83 8.06
N ALA A 384 0.13 -5.65 8.20
CA ALA A 384 0.99 -6.07 7.10
C ALA A 384 0.21 -6.88 6.04
N SER A 385 -0.70 -7.77 6.47
CA SER A 385 -1.58 -8.53 5.57
C SER A 385 -2.50 -7.62 4.76
N PHE A 386 -3.03 -6.57 5.37
CA PHE A 386 -3.84 -5.56 4.70
C PHE A 386 -3.03 -4.77 3.66
N MET A 387 -1.85 -4.27 4.05
CA MET A 387 -0.96 -3.54 3.13
C MET A 387 -0.53 -4.39 1.93
N PHE A 388 -0.16 -5.64 2.18
CA PHE A 388 0.18 -6.57 1.10
C PHE A 388 -1.01 -6.83 0.18
N SER A 389 -2.22 -7.01 0.72
CA SER A 389 -3.44 -7.21 -0.07
C SER A 389 -3.72 -6.05 -1.01
N ILE A 390 -3.57 -4.80 -0.54
CA ILE A 390 -3.71 -3.59 -1.37
C ILE A 390 -2.66 -3.57 -2.48
N GLY A 391 -1.39 -3.77 -2.13
CA GLY A 391 -0.28 -3.78 -3.08
C GLY A 391 -0.45 -4.87 -4.15
N HIS A 392 -0.84 -6.07 -3.75
CA HIS A 392 -1.08 -7.18 -4.68
C HIS A 392 -2.24 -6.90 -5.64
N ARG A 393 -3.35 -6.32 -5.18
CA ARG A 393 -4.48 -5.93 -6.03
C ARG A 393 -4.08 -4.87 -7.03
N TYR A 394 -3.36 -3.84 -6.57
CA TYR A 394 -2.85 -2.78 -7.44
C TYR A 394 -1.91 -3.32 -8.51
N TYR A 395 -1.01 -4.24 -8.15
CA TYR A 395 -0.12 -4.92 -9.10
C TYR A 395 -0.90 -5.72 -10.16
N LEU A 396 -1.92 -6.47 -9.76
CA LEU A 396 -2.75 -7.23 -10.71
C LEU A 396 -3.50 -6.30 -11.67
N GLU A 397 -4.07 -5.20 -11.19
CA GLU A 397 -4.75 -4.22 -12.02
C GLU A 397 -3.81 -3.56 -13.04
N LEU A 398 -2.61 -3.16 -12.58
CA LEU A 398 -1.57 -2.62 -13.48
C LEU A 398 -1.15 -3.65 -14.54
N SER A 399 -0.92 -4.91 -14.13
CA SER A 399 -0.49 -5.96 -15.06
C SER A 399 -1.55 -6.26 -16.12
N GLU A 400 -2.83 -6.21 -15.77
CA GLU A 400 -3.94 -6.37 -16.70
C GLU A 400 -4.04 -5.21 -17.69
N LYS A 401 -3.91 -3.97 -17.21
CA LYS A 401 -3.84 -2.76 -18.06
C LYS A 401 -2.65 -2.82 -19.03
N MET A 402 -1.49 -3.24 -18.56
CA MET A 402 -0.28 -3.37 -19.41
C MET A 402 -0.43 -4.47 -20.48
N ARG A 403 -1.05 -5.60 -20.15
CA ARG A 403 -1.33 -6.68 -21.12
C ARG A 403 -2.25 -6.21 -22.23
N ILE A 404 -3.34 -5.52 -21.89
CA ILE A 404 -4.25 -4.93 -22.87
C ILE A 404 -3.49 -3.95 -23.75
N LYS A 405 -2.72 -3.04 -23.15
CA LYS A 405 -1.90 -2.08 -23.88
C LYS A 405 -0.98 -2.75 -24.90
N THR A 406 -0.21 -3.76 -24.50
CA THR A 406 0.75 -4.45 -25.36
C THR A 406 0.04 -5.20 -26.51
N ALA A 407 -1.12 -5.83 -26.24
CA ALA A 407 -1.88 -6.53 -27.26
C ALA A 407 -2.37 -5.59 -28.39
N PHE A 408 -2.78 -4.38 -28.03
CA PHE A 408 -3.29 -3.40 -29.01
C PHE A 408 -2.20 -2.57 -29.71
N GLN A 409 -0.98 -2.46 -29.14
CA GLN A 409 0.12 -1.68 -29.74
C GLN A 409 0.57 -2.17 -31.12
N HIS A 410 0.24 -3.40 -31.48
CA HIS A 410 0.53 -3.95 -32.81
C HIS A 410 -0.46 -3.54 -33.90
N TYR A 411 -1.64 -3.00 -33.53
CA TYR A 411 -2.73 -2.67 -34.47
C TYR A 411 -3.05 -1.18 -34.50
N VAL A 412 -2.70 -0.44 -33.44
CA VAL A 412 -3.03 0.98 -33.31
C VAL A 412 -1.91 1.77 -32.65
N THR A 413 -1.89 3.07 -32.87
CA THR A 413 -0.90 3.97 -32.26
C THR A 413 -1.06 4.04 -30.74
N ALA A 414 0.01 4.44 -30.04
CA ALA A 414 0.01 4.58 -28.58
C ALA A 414 -1.04 5.57 -28.07
N SER A 415 -1.36 6.62 -28.84
CA SER A 415 -2.42 7.60 -28.51
C SER A 415 -3.81 6.96 -28.49
N VAL A 416 -4.09 6.13 -29.47
CA VAL A 416 -5.35 5.39 -29.60
C VAL A 416 -5.49 4.34 -28.46
N VAL A 417 -4.41 3.62 -28.16
CA VAL A 417 -4.41 2.66 -27.03
C VAL A 417 -4.70 3.36 -25.69
N ASN A 418 -4.09 4.52 -25.47
CA ASN A 418 -4.32 5.26 -24.25
C ASN A 418 -5.78 5.75 -24.10
N GLU A 419 -6.43 6.12 -25.21
CA GLU A 419 -7.83 6.53 -25.19
C GLU A 419 -8.78 5.34 -24.93
N ILE A 420 -8.50 4.19 -25.53
CA ILE A 420 -9.23 2.94 -25.27
C ILE A 420 -9.12 2.53 -23.79
N LEU A 421 -7.94 2.67 -23.19
CA LEU A 421 -7.71 2.33 -21.77
C LEU A 421 -8.46 3.27 -20.82
N LYS A 422 -8.73 4.52 -21.21
CA LYS A 422 -9.57 5.45 -20.44
C LYS A 422 -11.04 5.08 -20.49
N ASN A 423 -11.51 4.52 -21.61
CA ASN A 423 -12.90 4.16 -21.85
C ASN A 423 -13.03 2.75 -22.44
N PRO A 424 -12.82 1.68 -21.65
CA PRO A 424 -12.89 0.29 -22.14
C PRO A 424 -14.27 -0.10 -22.71
N ALA A 425 -15.33 0.59 -22.30
CA ALA A 425 -16.69 0.36 -22.80
C ALA A 425 -16.88 0.71 -24.29
N LYS A 426 -15.97 1.48 -24.88
CA LYS A 426 -15.96 1.77 -26.33
C LYS A 426 -15.54 0.55 -27.19
N LEU A 427 -14.99 -0.48 -26.60
CA LEU A 427 -14.70 -1.77 -27.26
C LEU A 427 -15.88 -2.74 -27.13
N ASN A 428 -17.05 -2.36 -27.65
CA ASN A 428 -18.21 -3.23 -27.60
C ASN A 428 -18.03 -4.48 -28.47
N LEU A 429 -18.39 -5.64 -27.91
CA LEU A 429 -18.37 -6.95 -28.60
C LEU A 429 -19.46 -7.09 -29.69
N HIS A 430 -20.34 -6.09 -29.82
CA HIS A 430 -21.56 -6.20 -30.66
C HIS A 430 -21.52 -5.40 -31.98
N GLY A 431 -20.38 -4.74 -32.27
CA GLY A 431 -20.31 -3.84 -33.44
C GLY A 431 -21.24 -2.62 -33.31
N GLU A 432 -20.78 -1.48 -33.79
CA GLU A 432 -21.59 -0.25 -33.87
C GLU A 432 -21.58 0.32 -35.29
N GLU A 433 -22.71 0.91 -35.72
CA GLU A 433 -22.78 1.63 -36.98
C GLU A 433 -22.08 2.99 -36.84
N ARG A 434 -21.09 3.23 -37.70
CA ARG A 434 -20.34 4.49 -37.71
C ARG A 434 -20.09 4.95 -39.16
N ASN A 435 -20.01 6.26 -39.36
CA ASN A 435 -19.54 6.84 -40.59
C ASN A 435 -18.02 6.92 -40.56
N LEU A 436 -17.34 6.05 -41.31
CA LEU A 436 -15.89 5.89 -41.30
C LEU A 436 -15.32 6.00 -42.71
N THR A 437 -14.00 6.23 -42.78
CA THR A 437 -13.27 6.17 -44.07
C THR A 437 -12.43 4.91 -44.11
N ILE A 438 -12.69 4.14 -45.14
CA ILE A 438 -12.03 2.86 -45.42
C ILE A 438 -10.98 3.10 -46.50
N PHE A 439 -9.80 2.54 -46.29
CA PHE A 439 -8.63 2.67 -47.14
C PHE A 439 -8.15 1.29 -47.57
N PHE A 440 -8.08 1.05 -48.87
CA PHE A 440 -7.46 -0.12 -49.45
C PHE A 440 -6.24 0.30 -50.30
N SER A 441 -5.14 -0.44 -50.17
CA SER A 441 -3.98 -0.31 -51.05
C SER A 441 -3.52 -1.66 -51.49
N ASP A 442 -3.21 -1.84 -52.76
CA ASP A 442 -2.74 -3.08 -53.35
C ASP A 442 -1.59 -2.85 -54.35
N ILE A 443 -0.69 -3.83 -54.46
CA ILE A 443 0.47 -3.75 -55.35
C ILE A 443 0.07 -4.10 -56.78
N GLU A 444 0.39 -3.25 -57.71
CA GLU A 444 0.09 -3.46 -59.13
C GLU A 444 0.86 -4.66 -59.72
N GLY A 445 0.14 -5.71 -60.12
CA GLY A 445 0.71 -6.87 -60.78
C GLY A 445 1.59 -7.75 -59.89
N PHE A 446 1.37 -7.76 -58.56
CA PHE A 446 2.21 -8.50 -57.62
C PHE A 446 2.31 -10.01 -57.91
N THR A 447 1.24 -10.64 -58.37
CA THR A 447 1.25 -12.08 -58.73
C THR A 447 2.30 -12.36 -59.81
N ALA A 448 2.34 -11.58 -60.89
CA ALA A 448 3.31 -11.75 -61.94
C ALA A 448 4.75 -11.38 -61.49
N LEU A 449 4.87 -10.40 -60.61
CA LEU A 449 6.14 -10.00 -60.01
C LEU A 449 6.73 -11.11 -59.13
N SER A 450 5.91 -11.72 -58.31
CA SER A 450 6.30 -12.77 -57.38
C SER A 450 6.70 -14.08 -58.04
N GLU A 451 6.11 -14.43 -59.19
CA GLU A 451 6.48 -15.60 -60.00
C GLU A 451 7.92 -15.54 -60.47
N GLY A 452 8.50 -14.34 -60.68
CA GLY A 452 9.86 -14.13 -61.17
C GLY A 452 10.95 -14.05 -60.08
N MET A 453 10.58 -14.16 -58.80
CA MET A 453 11.49 -13.93 -57.66
C MET A 453 11.61 -15.17 -56.75
N SER A 454 12.72 -15.24 -55.97
CA SER A 454 12.81 -16.23 -54.93
C SER A 454 11.79 -15.94 -53.79
N PRO A 455 11.22 -16.92 -53.09
CA PRO A 455 10.30 -16.68 -52.00
C PRO A 455 10.85 -15.78 -50.88
N LEU A 456 12.16 -15.87 -50.61
CA LEU A 456 12.82 -15.03 -49.62
C LEU A 456 12.91 -13.56 -50.05
N ASP A 457 13.19 -13.33 -51.33
CA ASP A 457 13.27 -11.96 -51.90
C ASP A 457 11.87 -11.32 -51.94
N VAL A 458 10.83 -12.10 -52.28
CA VAL A 458 9.43 -11.66 -52.24
C VAL A 458 9.06 -11.21 -50.83
N VAL A 459 9.35 -12.04 -49.82
CA VAL A 459 9.06 -11.72 -48.41
C VAL A 459 9.84 -10.49 -47.94
N SER A 460 11.11 -10.37 -48.32
CA SER A 460 11.93 -9.20 -47.95
C SER A 460 11.41 -7.91 -48.57
N LEU A 461 11.06 -7.93 -49.85
CA LEU A 461 10.53 -6.80 -50.59
C LEU A 461 9.15 -6.37 -50.04
N LEU A 462 8.28 -7.35 -49.81
CA LEU A 462 6.95 -7.14 -49.26
C LEU A 462 6.99 -6.56 -47.84
N ASN A 463 7.86 -7.09 -46.97
CA ASN A 463 8.00 -6.57 -45.61
C ASN A 463 8.50 -5.12 -45.60
N GLU A 464 9.43 -4.76 -46.48
CA GLU A 464 9.92 -3.39 -46.61
C GLU A 464 8.80 -2.45 -47.06
N TYR A 465 7.99 -2.87 -48.05
CA TYR A 465 6.82 -2.14 -48.52
C TYR A 465 5.78 -1.98 -47.44
N LEU A 466 5.31 -3.10 -46.83
CA LEU A 466 4.25 -3.10 -45.81
C LEU A 466 4.66 -2.26 -44.62
N THR A 467 5.90 -2.35 -44.16
CA THR A 467 6.40 -1.54 -43.05
C THR A 467 6.29 -0.04 -43.35
N ALA A 468 6.84 0.38 -44.51
CA ALA A 468 6.85 1.79 -44.84
C ALA A 468 5.44 2.38 -45.02
N MET A 469 4.52 1.62 -45.63
CA MET A 469 3.13 2.07 -45.83
C MET A 469 2.37 2.10 -44.52
N THR A 470 2.56 1.11 -43.66
CA THR A 470 1.88 1.03 -42.37
C THR A 470 2.33 2.10 -41.38
N ASP A 471 3.62 2.42 -41.36
CA ASP A 471 4.15 3.51 -40.52
C ASP A 471 3.49 4.85 -40.89
N ILE A 472 3.17 5.07 -42.17
CA ILE A 472 2.46 6.26 -42.63
C ILE A 472 0.98 6.20 -42.18
N ILE A 473 0.33 5.05 -42.29
CA ILE A 473 -1.05 4.88 -41.78
C ILE A 473 -1.12 5.26 -40.29
N PHE A 474 -0.17 4.78 -39.49
CA PHE A 474 -0.08 5.11 -38.07
C PHE A 474 0.23 6.59 -37.81
N LYS A 475 1.07 7.22 -38.65
CA LYS A 475 1.38 8.67 -38.57
C LYS A 475 0.10 9.54 -38.70
N PHE A 476 -0.88 9.09 -39.48
CA PHE A 476 -2.16 9.76 -39.65
C PHE A 476 -3.27 9.22 -38.72
N ASP A 477 -2.91 8.49 -37.66
CA ASP A 477 -3.81 7.86 -36.68
C ASP A 477 -4.84 6.90 -37.33
N GLY A 478 -4.45 6.24 -38.42
CA GLY A 478 -5.21 5.16 -39.04
C GLY A 478 -5.13 3.88 -38.21
N LEU A 479 -6.20 3.12 -38.20
CA LEU A 479 -6.25 1.75 -37.70
C LEU A 479 -5.86 0.79 -38.82
N LEU A 480 -4.76 0.03 -38.66
CA LEU A 480 -4.49 -1.09 -39.53
C LEU A 480 -5.46 -2.22 -39.18
N ASP A 481 -6.35 -2.58 -40.12
CA ASP A 481 -7.26 -3.71 -39.96
C ASP A 481 -6.50 -5.03 -40.20
N LYS A 482 -6.04 -5.24 -41.42
CA LYS A 482 -5.31 -6.47 -41.81
C LYS A 482 -4.48 -6.29 -43.07
N TYR A 483 -3.63 -7.26 -43.30
CA TYR A 483 -3.02 -7.50 -44.61
C TYR A 483 -3.75 -8.65 -45.34
N GLU A 484 -4.07 -8.48 -46.58
CA GLU A 484 -4.65 -9.52 -47.46
C GLU A 484 -3.66 -9.84 -48.58
N GLY A 485 -2.64 -10.67 -48.29
CA GLY A 485 -1.50 -10.87 -49.17
C GLY A 485 -0.61 -9.64 -49.22
N ASP A 486 -0.55 -8.99 -50.38
CA ASP A 486 0.14 -7.70 -50.60
C ASP A 486 -0.76 -6.48 -50.37
N ALA A 487 -2.04 -6.66 -50.17
CA ALA A 487 -2.98 -5.58 -49.93
C ALA A 487 -3.00 -5.15 -48.45
N ILE A 488 -3.22 -3.86 -48.22
CA ILE A 488 -3.35 -3.24 -46.90
C ILE A 488 -4.77 -2.74 -46.77
N MET A 489 -5.46 -3.16 -45.73
CA MET A 489 -6.74 -2.58 -45.32
C MET A 489 -6.57 -1.74 -44.06
N ALA A 490 -7.00 -0.48 -44.10
CA ALA A 490 -6.96 0.42 -42.97
C ALA A 490 -8.25 1.22 -42.83
N VAL A 491 -8.53 1.70 -41.63
CA VAL A 491 -9.73 2.45 -41.27
C VAL A 491 -9.38 3.73 -40.56
N PHE A 492 -10.05 4.83 -40.92
CA PHE A 492 -9.92 6.12 -40.24
C PHE A 492 -11.26 6.51 -39.60
N GLY A 493 -11.22 7.05 -38.39
CA GLY A 493 -12.40 7.41 -37.61
C GLY A 493 -12.77 6.38 -36.53
N ALA A 494 -12.07 5.25 -36.45
CA ALA A 494 -12.25 4.23 -35.43
C ALA A 494 -10.88 3.73 -34.92
N PRO A 495 -10.80 3.23 -33.67
CA PRO A 495 -11.83 3.18 -32.63
C PRO A 495 -12.15 4.54 -31.99
N VAL A 496 -11.26 5.52 -32.18
CA VAL A 496 -11.44 6.90 -31.70
C VAL A 496 -12.11 7.74 -32.77
N ASP A 497 -13.05 8.61 -32.36
CA ASP A 497 -13.72 9.52 -33.29
C ASP A 497 -12.73 10.55 -33.85
N GLN A 498 -12.72 10.66 -35.16
CA GLN A 498 -11.94 11.65 -35.91
C GLN A 498 -12.89 12.41 -36.83
N LYS A 499 -13.10 13.68 -36.59
CA LYS A 499 -13.98 14.51 -37.44
C LYS A 499 -13.42 14.73 -38.86
N ASP A 500 -12.11 14.54 -39.01
CA ASP A 500 -11.31 14.75 -40.23
C ASP A 500 -10.83 13.43 -40.84
N HIS A 501 -11.51 12.29 -40.57
CA HIS A 501 -11.11 10.96 -41.02
C HIS A 501 -10.89 10.86 -42.54
N ALA A 502 -11.73 11.50 -43.35
CA ALA A 502 -11.62 11.52 -44.82
C ALA A 502 -10.37 12.31 -45.27
N ILE A 503 -10.10 13.46 -44.63
CA ILE A 503 -8.91 14.27 -44.91
C ILE A 503 -7.63 13.47 -44.55
N ARG A 504 -7.60 12.81 -43.37
CA ARG A 504 -6.49 12.00 -42.93
C ARG A 504 -6.18 10.84 -43.88
N ALA A 505 -7.23 10.15 -44.34
CA ALA A 505 -7.10 9.06 -45.29
C ALA A 505 -6.48 9.52 -46.63
N CYS A 506 -6.98 10.67 -47.17
CA CYS A 506 -6.45 11.23 -48.40
C CYS A 506 -4.99 11.71 -48.25
N ARG A 507 -4.64 12.36 -47.15
CA ARG A 507 -3.26 12.76 -46.82
C ARG A 507 -2.34 11.54 -46.68
N CYS A 508 -2.82 10.50 -45.99
CA CYS A 508 -2.12 9.23 -45.86
C CYS A 508 -1.83 8.62 -47.23
N ALA A 509 -2.80 8.61 -48.14
CA ALA A 509 -2.62 8.10 -49.50
C ALA A 509 -1.57 8.88 -50.29
N LEU A 510 -1.61 10.21 -50.24
CA LEU A 510 -0.60 11.07 -50.89
C LEU A 510 0.81 10.82 -50.34
N GLU A 511 0.94 10.69 -49.04
CA GLU A 511 2.21 10.43 -48.38
C GLU A 511 2.73 9.02 -48.71
N ASN A 512 1.83 8.00 -48.77
CA ASN A 512 2.17 6.65 -49.19
C ASN A 512 2.75 6.64 -50.63
N GLN A 513 2.13 7.33 -51.55
CA GLN A 513 2.63 7.44 -52.91
C GLN A 513 4.00 8.14 -53.00
N ARG A 514 4.21 9.19 -52.16
CA ARG A 514 5.52 9.86 -52.06
C ARG A 514 6.60 8.95 -51.50
N ALA A 515 6.28 8.20 -50.43
CA ALA A 515 7.21 7.25 -49.82
C ALA A 515 7.54 6.10 -50.78
N LEU A 516 6.53 5.61 -51.50
CA LEU A 516 6.70 4.56 -52.48
C LEU A 516 7.58 5.02 -53.66
N LYS A 517 7.47 6.28 -54.06
CA LYS A 517 8.37 6.87 -55.10
C LYS A 517 9.84 6.85 -54.62
N LYS A 518 10.11 7.20 -53.34
CA LYS A 518 11.45 7.14 -52.77
C LYS A 518 11.96 5.70 -52.67
N LEU A 519 11.10 4.74 -52.28
CA LEU A 519 11.44 3.34 -52.22
C LEU A 519 11.77 2.78 -53.63
N ARG A 520 11.03 3.17 -54.66
CA ARG A 520 11.32 2.79 -56.05
C ARG A 520 12.74 3.26 -56.51
N GLU A 521 13.11 4.50 -56.15
CA GLU A 521 14.44 5.01 -56.44
C GLU A 521 15.54 4.18 -55.73
N LYS A 522 15.31 3.79 -54.50
CA LYS A 522 16.20 2.90 -53.71
C LYS A 522 16.28 1.53 -54.36
N TRP A 523 15.15 0.87 -54.64
CA TRP A 523 15.10 -0.47 -55.23
C TRP A 523 15.75 -0.53 -56.62
N LYS A 524 15.59 0.52 -57.40
CA LYS A 524 16.28 0.64 -58.66
C LYS A 524 17.82 0.63 -58.54
N GLN A 525 18.34 1.32 -57.50
CA GLN A 525 19.78 1.29 -57.17
C GLN A 525 20.24 -0.08 -56.67
N GLU A 526 19.37 -0.79 -55.99
CA GLU A 526 19.62 -2.14 -55.44
C GLU A 526 19.37 -3.25 -56.48
N GLY A 527 18.95 -2.93 -57.71
CA GLY A 527 18.61 -3.92 -58.75
C GLY A 527 17.35 -4.74 -58.44
N LYS A 528 16.50 -4.24 -57.55
CA LYS A 528 15.22 -4.85 -57.18
C LYS A 528 14.09 -4.36 -58.10
N PRO A 529 12.99 -5.12 -58.24
CA PRO A 529 11.82 -4.72 -59.04
C PRO A 529 11.17 -3.44 -58.47
N GLU A 530 10.71 -2.55 -59.36
CA GLU A 530 9.96 -1.38 -59.00
C GLU A 530 8.48 -1.74 -58.73
N ILE A 531 7.99 -1.48 -57.50
CA ILE A 531 6.62 -1.66 -57.14
C ILE A 531 5.81 -0.38 -57.36
N ARG A 532 4.61 -0.52 -57.91
CA ARG A 532 3.57 0.49 -57.93
C ARG A 532 2.39 0.00 -57.06
N ALA A 533 1.71 0.91 -56.38
CA ALA A 533 0.52 0.58 -55.63
C ALA A 533 -0.63 1.49 -56.02
N ARG A 534 -1.83 0.92 -55.98
CA ARG A 534 -3.10 1.61 -56.16
C ARG A 534 -3.82 1.75 -54.85
N ILE A 535 -4.51 2.86 -54.64
CA ILE A 535 -5.20 3.16 -53.41
C ILE A 535 -6.67 3.51 -53.73
N GLY A 536 -7.59 2.88 -53.03
CA GLY A 536 -9.04 3.16 -53.07
C GLY A 536 -9.53 3.60 -51.71
N ILE A 537 -10.25 4.73 -51.64
CA ILE A 537 -10.76 5.29 -50.41
C ILE A 537 -12.25 5.55 -50.52
N ASN A 538 -13.02 5.07 -49.57
CA ASN A 538 -14.47 5.34 -49.49
C ASN A 538 -14.88 5.72 -48.06
N THR A 539 -15.73 6.72 -47.96
CA THR A 539 -16.38 7.12 -46.72
C THR A 539 -17.85 6.71 -46.74
N GLY A 540 -18.31 6.14 -45.62
CA GLY A 540 -19.70 5.76 -45.48
C GLY A 540 -20.01 5.00 -44.20
N ILE A 541 -21.29 4.72 -43.98
CA ILE A 541 -21.77 3.98 -42.81
C ILE A 541 -21.31 2.52 -42.93
N VAL A 542 -20.62 2.02 -41.91
CA VAL A 542 -20.20 0.63 -41.76
C VAL A 542 -20.41 0.18 -40.32
N VAL A 543 -20.46 -1.13 -40.10
CA VAL A 543 -20.43 -1.72 -38.74
C VAL A 543 -18.98 -1.95 -38.37
N VAL A 544 -18.52 -1.37 -37.25
CA VAL A 544 -17.18 -1.56 -36.71
C VAL A 544 -17.25 -2.25 -35.34
N GLY A 545 -16.38 -3.21 -35.08
CA GLY A 545 -16.32 -3.89 -33.81
C GLY A 545 -15.56 -5.22 -33.86
N ASN A 546 -15.61 -5.96 -32.75
CA ASN A 546 -15.01 -7.29 -32.69
C ASN A 546 -15.90 -8.29 -33.42
N MET A 547 -15.39 -8.86 -34.51
CA MET A 547 -16.11 -9.78 -35.38
C MET A 547 -15.37 -11.11 -35.49
N GLY A 548 -16.11 -12.21 -35.39
CA GLY A 548 -15.55 -13.56 -35.43
C GLY A 548 -16.23 -14.51 -34.46
N SER A 549 -15.51 -15.53 -34.05
CA SER A 549 -15.99 -16.50 -33.06
C SER A 549 -15.57 -16.11 -31.64
N THR A 550 -16.15 -16.75 -30.63
CA THR A 550 -15.76 -16.58 -29.22
C THR A 550 -14.30 -16.91 -28.93
N MET A 551 -13.65 -17.69 -29.80
CA MET A 551 -12.24 -18.10 -29.65
C MET A 551 -11.27 -17.28 -30.48
N ARG A 552 -11.74 -16.70 -31.60
CA ARG A 552 -10.93 -15.89 -32.51
C ARG A 552 -11.81 -14.77 -33.09
N PHE A 553 -11.48 -13.55 -32.77
CA PHE A 553 -12.13 -12.35 -33.28
C PHE A 553 -11.08 -11.30 -33.66
N ASP A 554 -11.43 -10.52 -34.65
CA ASP A 554 -10.63 -9.38 -35.09
C ASP A 554 -11.47 -8.11 -34.96
N TYR A 555 -10.87 -7.01 -34.57
CA TYR A 555 -11.53 -5.70 -34.60
C TYR A 555 -11.48 -5.16 -36.01
N THR A 556 -12.59 -5.21 -36.71
CA THR A 556 -12.69 -4.92 -38.14
C THR A 556 -13.96 -4.19 -38.50
N VAL A 557 -14.09 -3.82 -39.78
CA VAL A 557 -15.29 -3.18 -40.35
C VAL A 557 -15.97 -4.09 -41.36
N ILE A 558 -17.30 -4.10 -41.34
CA ILE A 558 -18.12 -4.81 -42.33
C ILE A 558 -19.19 -3.87 -42.88
N GLY A 559 -19.43 -3.97 -44.19
CA GLY A 559 -20.48 -3.23 -44.85
C GLY A 559 -20.23 -3.07 -46.35
N ASP A 560 -21.25 -2.67 -47.08
CA ASP A 560 -21.18 -2.46 -48.51
C ASP A 560 -20.18 -1.35 -48.89
N ASN A 561 -19.98 -0.37 -47.98
CA ASN A 561 -19.01 0.70 -48.15
C ASN A 561 -17.55 0.22 -48.06
N VAL A 562 -17.27 -0.90 -47.36
CA VAL A 562 -15.96 -1.55 -47.37
C VAL A 562 -15.64 -2.10 -48.74
N ASN A 563 -16.61 -2.84 -49.33
CA ASN A 563 -16.45 -3.41 -50.66
C ASN A 563 -16.27 -2.31 -51.73
N LEU A 564 -16.92 -1.15 -51.56
CA LEU A 564 -16.78 -0.02 -52.48
C LEU A 564 -15.33 0.51 -52.46
N ALA A 565 -14.70 0.64 -51.28
CA ALA A 565 -13.32 1.06 -51.18
C ALA A 565 -12.34 0.10 -51.90
N ALA A 566 -12.52 -1.21 -51.73
CA ALA A 566 -11.73 -2.22 -52.47
C ALA A 566 -11.95 -2.12 -54.00
N ARG A 567 -13.16 -1.86 -54.45
CA ARG A 567 -13.46 -1.69 -55.87
C ARG A 567 -12.88 -0.37 -56.45
N LEU A 568 -12.79 0.69 -55.66
CA LEU A 568 -12.11 1.94 -56.06
C LEU A 568 -10.60 1.70 -56.21
N GLU A 569 -10.00 0.87 -55.32
CA GLU A 569 -8.60 0.45 -55.49
C GLU A 569 -8.40 -0.15 -56.93
N THR A 570 -9.17 -1.20 -57.19
CA THR A 570 -9.08 -1.90 -58.49
C THR A 570 -9.46 -0.99 -59.67
N GLY A 571 -10.41 -0.06 -59.43
CA GLY A 571 -10.85 0.94 -60.41
C GLY A 571 -9.76 1.86 -60.93
N ASN A 572 -8.70 2.09 -60.18
CA ASN A 572 -7.55 2.85 -60.62
C ASN A 572 -6.97 2.37 -61.96
N LYS A 573 -7.05 1.05 -62.22
CA LYS A 573 -6.59 0.46 -63.49
C LYS A 573 -7.35 1.00 -64.71
N LEU A 574 -8.64 1.29 -64.55
CA LEU A 574 -9.49 1.80 -65.64
C LEU A 574 -9.11 3.22 -66.06
N PHE A 575 -8.69 4.02 -65.08
CA PHE A 575 -8.39 5.43 -65.28
C PHE A 575 -6.90 5.72 -65.39
N GLY A 576 -6.03 4.76 -65.07
CA GLY A 576 -4.57 4.96 -65.01
C GLY A 576 -4.13 5.89 -63.90
N THR A 577 -4.84 5.83 -62.75
CA THR A 577 -4.62 6.64 -61.57
C THR A 577 -3.94 5.83 -60.43
N GLU A 578 -3.42 6.52 -59.43
CA GLU A 578 -2.82 5.92 -58.26
C GLU A 578 -3.73 5.96 -57.02
N ILE A 579 -4.62 6.97 -56.93
CA ILE A 579 -5.52 7.17 -55.78
C ILE A 579 -6.92 7.53 -56.29
N LEU A 580 -7.92 6.66 -56.06
CA LEU A 580 -9.30 6.92 -56.33
C LEU A 580 -10.15 7.02 -55.02
N VAL A 581 -11.06 7.97 -54.99
CA VAL A 581 -11.96 8.18 -53.85
C VAL A 581 -13.39 8.31 -54.32
N SER A 582 -14.34 7.95 -53.43
CA SER A 582 -15.77 8.18 -53.65
C SER A 582 -16.13 9.68 -53.51
N GLU A 583 -17.28 10.04 -54.02
CA GLU A 583 -17.87 11.41 -53.91
C GLU A 583 -17.95 11.86 -52.47
N GLU A 584 -18.43 11.00 -51.56
CA GLU A 584 -18.51 11.30 -50.12
C GLU A 584 -17.17 11.66 -49.55
N THR A 585 -16.14 10.87 -49.85
CA THR A 585 -14.75 11.13 -49.42
C THR A 585 -14.23 12.46 -49.99
N ALA A 586 -14.42 12.68 -51.29
CA ALA A 586 -13.99 13.89 -51.96
C ALA A 586 -14.64 15.15 -51.35
N THR A 587 -15.97 15.10 -51.09
CA THR A 587 -16.74 16.20 -50.50
C THR A 587 -16.26 16.52 -49.08
N LEU A 588 -16.07 15.51 -48.24
CA LEU A 588 -15.57 15.71 -46.87
C LEU A 588 -14.12 16.23 -46.82
N ALA A 589 -13.33 15.96 -47.85
CA ALA A 589 -11.95 16.39 -47.93
C ALA A 589 -11.70 17.65 -48.78
N GLU A 590 -12.72 18.22 -49.44
CA GLU A 590 -12.63 19.30 -50.41
C GLU A 590 -11.89 20.54 -49.94
N SER A 591 -12.06 20.88 -48.64
CA SER A 591 -11.41 22.05 -48.04
C SER A 591 -9.89 21.97 -48.01
N VAL A 592 -9.35 20.75 -48.06
CA VAL A 592 -7.91 20.48 -47.88
C VAL A 592 -7.30 19.77 -49.09
N ILE A 593 -8.07 18.92 -49.74
CA ILE A 593 -7.58 18.05 -50.82
C ILE A 593 -8.05 18.61 -52.18
N ILE A 594 -7.13 18.63 -53.13
CA ILE A 594 -7.41 18.91 -54.53
C ILE A 594 -7.71 17.58 -55.22
N SER A 595 -8.92 17.42 -55.72
CA SER A 595 -9.37 16.23 -56.43
C SER A 595 -10.06 16.62 -57.73
N ARG A 596 -10.07 15.71 -58.72
CA ARG A 596 -10.85 15.88 -59.95
C ARG A 596 -11.85 14.75 -60.18
N CYS A 597 -13.07 15.09 -60.55
CA CYS A 597 -14.08 14.12 -60.89
C CYS A 597 -13.76 13.50 -62.27
N LEU A 598 -13.65 12.17 -62.30
CA LEU A 598 -13.25 11.45 -63.56
C LEU A 598 -14.47 10.98 -64.35
N ALA A 599 -15.41 10.31 -63.71
CA ALA A 599 -16.56 9.70 -64.35
C ALA A 599 -17.59 9.20 -63.33
N LYS A 600 -18.76 8.77 -63.80
CA LYS A 600 -19.66 7.92 -63.04
C LYS A 600 -19.26 6.45 -63.22
N LEU A 601 -18.93 5.78 -62.14
CA LEU A 601 -18.55 4.36 -62.13
C LEU A 601 -19.76 3.49 -61.86
N LYS A 602 -20.08 2.59 -62.77
CA LYS A 602 -21.03 1.50 -62.53
C LYS A 602 -20.30 0.33 -61.92
N VAL A 603 -20.47 0.13 -60.63
CA VAL A 603 -19.77 -0.93 -59.89
C VAL A 603 -20.54 -2.25 -60.03
N ALA A 604 -19.86 -3.35 -60.33
CA ALA A 604 -20.48 -4.68 -60.49
C ALA A 604 -21.30 -5.03 -59.22
N GLY A 605 -22.54 -5.45 -59.40
CA GLY A 605 -23.46 -5.82 -58.30
C GLY A 605 -24.17 -4.64 -57.61
N LYS A 606 -23.96 -3.37 -58.04
CA LYS A 606 -24.75 -2.21 -57.61
C LYS A 606 -25.61 -1.62 -58.73
N THR A 607 -26.81 -1.17 -58.40
CA THR A 607 -27.69 -0.45 -59.33
C THR A 607 -27.35 1.04 -59.40
N ASN A 608 -26.74 1.58 -58.34
CA ASN A 608 -26.42 2.99 -58.22
C ASN A 608 -25.07 3.32 -58.82
N LEU A 609 -25.01 4.40 -59.60
CA LEU A 609 -23.78 4.99 -60.13
C LEU A 609 -23.09 5.78 -59.06
N VAL A 610 -21.74 5.66 -58.97
CA VAL A 610 -20.93 6.41 -57.98
C VAL A 610 -19.99 7.33 -58.72
N ASN A 611 -20.02 8.63 -58.42
CA ASN A 611 -19.00 9.54 -58.91
C ASN A 611 -17.63 9.20 -58.28
N VAL A 612 -16.61 9.06 -59.13
CA VAL A 612 -15.25 8.75 -58.68
C VAL A 612 -14.31 9.92 -58.93
N TYR A 613 -13.46 10.17 -57.97
CA TYR A 613 -12.55 11.29 -57.96
C TYR A 613 -11.10 10.77 -57.82
N GLU A 614 -10.18 11.38 -58.53
CA GLU A 614 -8.75 11.20 -58.31
C GLU A 614 -8.26 12.26 -57.33
N VAL A 615 -7.45 11.85 -56.37
CA VAL A 615 -6.75 12.73 -55.42
C VAL A 615 -5.44 13.20 -56.08
N LEU A 616 -5.25 14.50 -56.17
CA LEU A 616 -4.10 15.09 -56.86
C LEU A 616 -3.05 15.66 -55.87
N ALA A 617 -3.48 16.47 -54.91
CA ALA A 617 -2.58 17.12 -53.94
C ALA A 617 -3.30 17.58 -52.67
N ASP A 618 -2.52 17.87 -51.64
CA ASP A 618 -2.95 18.62 -50.43
C ASP A 618 -2.78 20.12 -50.72
N ARG A 619 -3.78 20.94 -50.45
CA ARG A 619 -3.71 22.42 -50.58
C ARG A 619 -2.68 23.06 -49.68
N ASN A 620 -2.23 22.32 -48.62
CA ASN A 620 -1.19 22.74 -47.70
C ASN A 620 0.16 22.10 -48.03
N ASP A 621 0.34 21.60 -49.23
CA ASP A 621 1.63 21.06 -49.66
C ASP A 621 2.73 22.13 -49.55
N PRO A 622 3.91 21.83 -48.98
CA PRO A 622 4.99 22.79 -48.90
C PRO A 622 5.55 23.21 -50.29
N ASP A 623 5.38 22.36 -51.30
CA ASP A 623 5.77 22.68 -52.68
C ASP A 623 4.59 23.28 -53.45
N ARG A 624 4.59 24.59 -53.61
CA ARG A 624 3.58 25.31 -54.42
C ARG A 624 3.47 24.85 -55.87
N ALA A 625 4.54 24.32 -56.45
CA ALA A 625 4.47 23.83 -57.83
C ALA A 625 3.54 22.62 -57.94
N VAL A 626 3.53 21.75 -56.94
CA VAL A 626 2.62 20.58 -56.86
C VAL A 626 1.15 21.05 -56.78
N ILE A 627 0.85 22.06 -55.97
CA ILE A 627 -0.46 22.62 -55.85
C ILE A 627 -0.92 23.22 -57.18
N THR A 628 -0.09 24.04 -57.78
CA THR A 628 -0.39 24.72 -59.08
C THR A 628 -0.66 23.70 -60.19
N LEU A 629 0.15 22.65 -60.26
CA LEU A 629 -0.01 21.57 -61.24
C LEU A 629 -1.33 20.82 -61.04
N ALA A 630 -1.64 20.48 -59.77
CA ALA A 630 -2.87 19.79 -59.39
C ALA A 630 -4.13 20.63 -59.74
N GLU A 631 -4.11 21.94 -59.44
CA GLU A 631 -5.19 22.85 -59.82
C GLU A 631 -5.38 22.95 -61.33
N ARG A 632 -4.29 23.10 -62.10
CA ARG A 632 -4.34 23.09 -63.55
C ARG A 632 -4.88 21.77 -64.11
N ALA A 633 -4.44 20.63 -63.56
CA ALA A 633 -4.92 19.32 -63.97
C ALA A 633 -6.42 19.15 -63.70
N ARG A 634 -6.90 19.58 -62.54
CA ARG A 634 -8.35 19.59 -62.20
C ARG A 634 -9.11 20.47 -63.17
N ASP A 635 -8.70 21.73 -63.29
CA ASP A 635 -9.48 22.74 -64.01
C ASP A 635 -9.52 22.43 -65.52
N ALA A 636 -8.44 22.01 -66.15
CA ALA A 636 -8.39 21.58 -67.53
C ALA A 636 -9.27 20.35 -67.79
N TYR A 637 -9.19 19.35 -66.88
CA TYR A 637 -10.04 18.15 -67.00
C TYR A 637 -11.53 18.44 -66.83
N HIS A 638 -11.90 19.27 -65.83
CA HIS A 638 -13.32 19.64 -65.59
C HIS A 638 -13.87 20.50 -66.75
N ALA A 639 -13.08 21.47 -67.25
CA ALA A 639 -13.50 22.29 -68.40
C ALA A 639 -13.73 21.43 -69.65
N ALA A 640 -12.78 20.52 -69.93
CA ALA A 640 -12.92 19.61 -71.10
C ALA A 640 -14.10 18.63 -70.92
N SER A 641 -14.31 18.12 -69.69
CA SER A 641 -15.44 17.24 -69.37
C SER A 641 -16.81 17.98 -69.53
N ALA A 642 -16.86 19.23 -69.11
CA ALA A 642 -18.09 20.06 -69.28
C ALA A 642 -18.39 20.27 -70.78
N GLU A 643 -17.40 20.63 -71.61
CA GLU A 643 -17.55 20.78 -73.03
C GLU A 643 -17.93 19.44 -73.71
N LEU A 644 -17.36 18.33 -73.27
CA LEU A 644 -17.72 17.00 -73.75
C LEU A 644 -19.21 16.68 -73.48
N LEU A 645 -19.70 16.95 -72.26
CA LEU A 645 -21.09 16.73 -71.87
C LEU A 645 -22.04 17.65 -72.66
N ASN A 646 -21.60 18.89 -72.92
CA ASN A 646 -22.31 19.84 -73.78
C ASN A 646 -22.22 19.50 -75.27
N ARG A 647 -21.55 18.39 -75.65
CA ARG A 647 -21.33 17.93 -77.02
C ARG A 647 -20.43 18.86 -77.86
N ASN A 648 -19.70 19.76 -77.23
CA ASN A 648 -18.74 20.65 -77.89
C ASN A 648 -17.35 19.97 -77.97
N PHE A 649 -17.27 18.93 -78.79
CA PHE A 649 -16.07 18.09 -78.90
C PHE A 649 -14.81 18.87 -79.38
N PRO A 650 -14.90 19.85 -80.34
CA PRO A 650 -13.73 20.62 -80.72
C PRO A 650 -13.12 21.45 -79.56
N ALA A 651 -13.96 22.07 -78.77
CA ALA A 651 -13.51 22.84 -77.61
C ALA A 651 -12.88 21.93 -76.53
N ALA A 652 -13.50 20.77 -76.27
CA ALA A 652 -12.93 19.77 -75.35
C ALA A 652 -11.58 19.26 -75.83
N GLU A 653 -11.41 19.01 -77.18
CA GLU A 653 -10.13 18.59 -77.74
C GLU A 653 -9.05 19.67 -77.58
N GLN A 654 -9.38 20.92 -77.92
CA GLN A 654 -8.45 22.03 -77.82
C GLN A 654 -7.93 22.23 -76.39
N ILE A 655 -8.80 22.16 -75.37
CA ILE A 655 -8.38 22.25 -73.96
C ILE A 655 -7.43 21.11 -73.58
N LEU A 656 -7.80 19.87 -73.93
CA LEU A 656 -7.00 18.72 -73.60
C LEU A 656 -5.66 18.68 -74.35
N GLN A 657 -5.63 19.08 -75.63
CA GLN A 657 -4.41 19.15 -76.43
C GLN A 657 -3.42 20.18 -75.84
N ALA A 658 -3.92 21.38 -75.47
CA ALA A 658 -3.11 22.39 -74.81
C ALA A 658 -2.53 21.93 -73.49
N TYR A 659 -3.38 21.30 -72.65
CA TYR A 659 -2.94 20.78 -71.36
C TYR A 659 -1.93 19.63 -71.48
N LEU A 660 -2.16 18.68 -72.40
CA LEU A 660 -1.31 17.52 -72.62
C LEU A 660 0.03 17.85 -73.31
N ALA A 661 0.13 18.99 -74.00
CA ALA A 661 1.40 19.47 -74.53
C ALA A 661 2.42 19.77 -73.42
N GLU A 662 1.91 20.34 -72.31
CA GLU A 662 2.75 20.63 -71.11
C GLU A 662 2.83 19.43 -70.14
N ASN A 663 1.80 18.58 -70.13
CA ASN A 663 1.65 17.47 -69.16
C ASN A 663 1.44 16.11 -69.83
N PRO A 664 2.39 15.62 -70.62
CA PRO A 664 2.26 14.38 -71.42
C PRO A 664 2.16 13.11 -70.54
N GLY A 665 2.36 13.19 -69.26
CA GLY A 665 2.23 12.07 -68.29
C GLY A 665 0.85 11.85 -67.74
N ASP A 666 -0.11 12.74 -67.93
CA ASP A 666 -1.46 12.64 -67.35
C ASP A 666 -2.34 11.60 -68.10
N HIS A 667 -2.43 10.39 -67.50
CA HIS A 667 -3.17 9.27 -68.12
C HIS A 667 -4.69 9.51 -68.20
N PRO A 668 -5.41 10.02 -67.18
CA PRO A 668 -6.82 10.36 -67.30
C PRO A 668 -7.10 11.37 -68.36
N ALA A 669 -6.31 12.42 -68.48
CA ALA A 669 -6.47 13.43 -69.49
C ALA A 669 -6.24 12.86 -70.94
N LYS A 670 -5.23 11.97 -71.12
CA LYS A 670 -5.04 11.24 -72.37
C LYS A 670 -6.22 10.34 -72.72
N ALA A 671 -6.77 9.61 -71.75
CA ALA A 671 -7.92 8.76 -71.97
C ALA A 671 -9.16 9.58 -72.36
N LEU A 672 -9.38 10.71 -71.69
CA LEU A 672 -10.45 11.64 -72.05
C LEU A 672 -10.24 12.23 -73.44
N HIS A 673 -9.03 12.64 -73.79
CA HIS A 673 -8.67 13.17 -75.12
C HIS A 673 -8.89 12.15 -76.23
N SER A 674 -8.48 10.90 -76.01
CA SER A 674 -8.78 9.82 -76.99
C SER A 674 -10.24 9.57 -77.17
N LYS A 675 -11.05 9.65 -76.07
CA LYS A 675 -12.50 9.52 -76.08
C LYS A 675 -13.16 10.67 -76.85
N VAL A 676 -12.72 11.91 -76.61
CA VAL A 676 -13.18 13.10 -77.35
C VAL A 676 -12.92 12.96 -78.86
N LYS A 677 -11.71 12.56 -79.24
CA LYS A 677 -11.37 12.30 -80.65
C LYS A 677 -12.27 11.23 -81.30
N GLY A 678 -12.55 10.15 -80.55
CA GLY A 678 -13.46 9.13 -81.01
C GLY A 678 -14.88 9.69 -81.24
N PHE A 679 -15.36 10.58 -80.38
CA PHE A 679 -16.68 11.20 -80.50
C PHE A 679 -16.77 12.28 -81.56
N MET A 680 -15.67 12.84 -81.98
CA MET A 680 -15.61 13.70 -83.18
C MET A 680 -15.84 12.92 -84.44
N ILE A 681 -15.48 11.64 -84.48
CA ILE A 681 -15.64 10.73 -85.62
C ILE A 681 -17.05 10.08 -85.56
N VAL A 682 -17.41 9.54 -84.40
CA VAL A 682 -18.71 8.87 -84.14
C VAL A 682 -19.35 9.47 -82.91
N PRO A 683 -20.25 10.46 -83.07
CA PRO A 683 -20.86 11.10 -81.91
C PRO A 683 -21.68 10.13 -81.08
N PRO A 684 -21.64 10.24 -79.75
CA PRO A 684 -22.41 9.38 -78.84
C PRO A 684 -23.91 9.64 -79.00
N PRO A 685 -24.80 8.68 -78.61
CA PRO A 685 -26.24 8.83 -78.70
C PRO A 685 -26.76 10.02 -77.85
N PRO A 686 -27.94 10.56 -78.13
CA PRO A 686 -28.58 11.57 -77.26
C PRO A 686 -28.77 11.01 -75.86
N GLY A 687 -28.46 11.82 -74.80
CA GLY A 687 -28.58 11.41 -73.40
C GLY A 687 -27.37 10.54 -72.90
N TRP A 688 -26.27 10.45 -73.69
CA TRP A 688 -25.08 9.79 -73.25
C TRP A 688 -24.45 10.49 -72.01
N GLU A 689 -24.12 9.71 -71.01
CA GLU A 689 -23.39 10.16 -69.84
C GLU A 689 -21.99 9.51 -69.79
N ASN A 690 -21.06 10.17 -69.11
CA ASN A 690 -19.69 9.60 -68.93
C ASN A 690 -19.70 8.50 -67.86
N ILE A 691 -20.36 7.36 -68.18
CA ILE A 691 -20.44 6.18 -67.34
C ILE A 691 -19.34 5.20 -67.78
N VAL A 692 -18.53 4.75 -66.82
CA VAL A 692 -17.54 3.69 -66.99
C VAL A 692 -18.05 2.44 -66.24
N THR A 693 -18.11 1.31 -66.93
CA THR A 693 -18.51 0.04 -66.29
C THR A 693 -17.29 -0.74 -65.89
N GLN A 694 -17.28 -1.19 -64.63
CA GLN A 694 -16.27 -2.08 -64.10
C GLN A 694 -16.75 -3.52 -64.20
N ASP A 695 -16.31 -4.23 -65.27
CA ASP A 695 -16.67 -5.63 -65.51
C ASP A 695 -15.69 -6.61 -64.87
N ILE A 696 -15.00 -6.20 -63.80
CA ILE A 696 -13.95 -7.02 -63.13
C ILE A 696 -14.59 -7.75 -61.96
N LYS A 697 -14.51 -9.08 -61.99
CA LYS A 697 -14.86 -9.99 -60.88
C LYS A 697 -13.91 -9.85 -59.73
#